data_59bc2bb979906313e7f01da05662d6e1
#
_entry.id   59bc2bb979906313e7f01da05662d6e1
#
_cell.length_a   1.000
_cell.length_b   1.000
_cell.length_c   1.000
_cell.angle_alpha   90.00
_cell.angle_beta   90.00
_cell.angle_gamma   90.00
#
_symmetry.space_group_name_H-M   'P 1'
#
loop_
_entity.id
_entity.type
_entity.pdbx_description
1 polymer ?
#
loop_
_entity_poly.entity_id
_entity_poly.type
_entity_poly.pdbx_seq_one_letter_code
_entity_poly.pdbx_strand_id
1 'polypeptide(L)'
;MLKLLRRAGFWLRARRHADDLASELEHHRTAMQAALEARGLAPADAAAAARRQMGNVALAREDARDVWIAPLLDALRRETVYGLRGLRREPGFALVAILTLSLGVATTTTVFSVADSELWKPLPLPGADRLVMISSVGPGPNPSYDYVSGADVLDWRAATQDFEGIGAMGRTARRVMQGETSESVLVTPVTANFFPALGWPVVAGRLPDRGDEPGGLAAVVSKRGWRRLFNSDPAVVGRTVTLDAQPITILGVIETIDGLASNADFFVALDPASAEFRDRGARGITNVIGRLRPEIDPAAAQGSLQAIASRIAAEYPDGRTDHTIRLTTLASYFAPFNKRPLYFFLGASAVVLLLSCANVANLLLTRALGRRREFAIRGALGGGMAALVRQLIVEGAVLAVPACVAGVLLTSWALALLRTRFPTDYVQRGTQIPLDGRVALFAIAVTAATAIVFGLVPVLFARRVDLNVTLGDGGRTAGHAPGQKRLREALLTAQVAMTLILLAGAGLFLRSYVLLTRVPLGFETGRRVVVNLAVSGPRYAADSQVVAYAEDAAARIRAVPGVADVAIASSAPLESGPLIRFVVADRPRPQAGEEARGLLRSMEPDYFRVLGIPILRGRAFTAADAAGAPRVAIVNETLARTFFPGEDPIGRTLEITPRTRAAWADRPGRLTIVGVIPSIKQVDVHEVDFSEVSVPFAQTPSPSMTLIARSGIDPRVLVSAVRLSAAGADPSMPVRRVLPLEDLVSTSLRGARFNLLLISSFASVALLMACVGIYGSMSRTIGERRREFGLRIALGASTRAILSSALAQACRTAVMGAAAGLFGVYAIARLLGNALFLVRGQHSGVLYGVGMTDPLAVGTAAGVLVAVAIAAAAVPARQAARVDPLIALRAD
;
A
#
# COMPACT_ATOMS: atom_id res chain seq x y z
N MET A 1 -10.61 36.38 24.04
CA MET A 1 -10.59 36.48 22.56
C MET A 1 -10.45 37.93 22.08
N LEU A 2 -11.30 38.87 22.48
CA LEU A 2 -11.23 40.29 22.07
C LEU A 2 -9.90 40.99 22.40
N LYS A 3 -9.28 40.72 23.54
CA LYS A 3 -7.97 41.29 23.93
C LYS A 3 -6.83 40.81 23.03
N LEU A 4 -6.88 39.53 22.56
CA LEU A 4 -5.89 38.98 21.64
C LEU A 4 -6.05 39.55 20.24
N LEU A 5 -7.26 39.73 19.76
CA LEU A 5 -7.55 40.35 18.44
C LEU A 5 -7.13 41.81 18.40
N ARG A 6 -7.38 42.56 19.46
CA ARG A 6 -6.87 43.95 19.60
C ARG A 6 -5.34 44.00 19.58
N ARG A 7 -4.66 43.14 20.32
CA ARG A 7 -3.18 43.06 20.30
C ARG A 7 -2.61 42.63 18.94
N ALA A 8 -3.29 41.76 18.21
CA ALA A 8 -2.94 41.43 16.83
C ALA A 8 -3.13 42.63 15.88
N GLY A 9 -4.19 43.44 16.05
CA GLY A 9 -4.41 44.66 15.29
C GLY A 9 -3.35 45.75 15.56
N PHE A 10 -2.94 45.90 16.82
CA PHE A 10 -1.81 46.76 17.20
C PHE A 10 -0.49 46.28 16.62
N TRP A 11 -0.27 44.97 16.54
CA TRP A 11 0.93 44.39 15.97
C TRP A 11 1.08 44.70 14.47
N LEU A 12 0.00 44.64 13.68
CA LEU A 12 0.01 45.01 12.26
C LEU A 12 0.33 46.48 12.02
N ARG A 13 0.05 47.39 13.00
CA ARG A 13 0.30 48.82 12.93
C ARG A 13 1.50 49.26 13.80
N ALA A 14 2.31 48.28 14.27
CA ALA A 14 3.37 48.54 15.26
C ALA A 14 4.39 49.61 14.85
N ARG A 15 4.71 49.79 13.56
CA ARG A 15 5.59 50.84 13.06
C ARG A 15 4.95 52.23 13.26
N ARG A 16 3.69 52.41 12.87
CA ARG A 16 2.98 53.69 13.04
C ARG A 16 2.90 54.09 14.50
N HIS A 17 2.50 53.17 15.39
CA HIS A 17 2.44 53.48 16.82
C HIS A 17 3.81 53.75 17.45
N ALA A 18 4.90 53.17 16.96
CA ALA A 18 6.26 53.47 17.39
C ALA A 18 6.70 54.86 16.94
N ASP A 19 6.31 55.29 15.73
CA ASP A 19 6.59 56.59 15.17
C ASP A 19 5.73 57.67 15.89
N ASP A 20 4.45 57.37 16.13
CA ASP A 20 3.55 58.25 16.93
C ASP A 20 4.09 58.49 18.35
N LEU A 21 4.49 57.41 19.05
CA LEU A 21 5.08 57.53 20.40
C LEU A 21 6.41 58.28 20.37
N ALA A 22 7.23 58.11 19.33
CA ALA A 22 8.46 58.86 19.18
C ALA A 22 8.20 60.36 19.03
N SER A 23 7.20 60.73 18.23
CA SER A 23 6.78 62.12 18.05
C SER A 23 6.17 62.73 19.33
N GLU A 24 5.38 61.94 20.08
CA GLU A 24 4.79 62.36 21.34
C GLU A 24 5.84 62.61 22.46
N LEU A 25 6.82 61.73 22.60
CA LEU A 25 7.95 61.91 23.52
C LEU A 25 8.83 63.07 23.13
N GLU A 26 9.02 63.34 21.85
CA GLU A 26 9.75 64.51 21.36
C GLU A 26 8.98 65.81 21.63
N HIS A 27 7.66 65.77 21.39
CA HIS A 27 6.79 66.92 21.71
C HIS A 27 6.80 67.20 23.20
N HIS A 28 6.73 66.21 24.08
CA HIS A 28 6.81 66.30 25.53
C HIS A 28 8.18 66.88 25.97
N ARG A 29 9.27 66.45 25.35
CA ARG A 29 10.62 66.94 25.60
C ARG A 29 10.74 68.40 25.25
N THR A 30 10.26 68.86 24.11
CA THR A 30 10.29 70.24 23.65
C THR A 30 9.38 71.12 24.49
N ALA A 31 8.20 70.72 24.90
CA ALA A 31 7.30 71.40 25.78
C ALA A 31 7.92 71.58 27.18
N MET A 32 8.58 70.58 27.73
CA MET A 32 9.26 70.62 29.02
C MET A 32 10.47 71.55 28.98
N GLN A 33 11.24 71.52 27.86
CA GLN A 33 12.33 72.46 27.66
C GLN A 33 11.86 73.94 27.62
N ALA A 34 10.84 74.24 26.81
CA ALA A 34 10.24 75.60 26.75
C ALA A 34 9.70 76.08 28.11
N ALA A 35 9.10 75.19 28.90
CA ALA A 35 8.64 75.54 30.25
C ALA A 35 9.80 75.83 31.18
N LEU A 36 10.96 75.24 31.08
CA LEU A 36 12.16 75.45 31.83
C LEU A 36 12.87 76.76 31.37
N GLU A 37 12.88 77.05 30.10
CA GLU A 37 13.37 78.31 29.53
C GLU A 37 12.52 79.51 29.98
N ALA A 38 11.18 79.36 30.03
CA ALA A 38 10.29 80.36 30.53
C ALA A 38 10.47 80.70 32.09
N ARG A 39 11.11 79.74 32.79
CA ARG A 39 11.50 79.87 34.18
C ARG A 39 12.91 80.43 34.34
N GLY A 40 13.56 80.91 33.27
CA GLY A 40 14.84 81.62 33.32
C GLY A 40 16.09 80.75 33.19
N LEU A 41 15.98 79.50 32.88
CA LEU A 41 17.18 78.65 32.58
C LEU A 41 17.73 78.89 31.16
N ALA A 42 19.05 78.93 31.04
CA ALA A 42 19.69 79.02 29.72
C ALA A 42 19.28 77.88 28.87
N PRO A 43 19.14 78.04 27.50
CA PRO A 43 18.61 77.04 26.64
C PRO A 43 19.37 75.72 26.70
N ALA A 44 20.71 75.71 26.85
CA ALA A 44 21.52 74.49 26.99
C ALA A 44 21.21 73.75 28.31
N ASP A 45 21.05 74.48 29.40
CA ASP A 45 20.76 73.90 30.72
C ASP A 45 19.30 73.42 30.83
N ALA A 46 18.36 74.16 30.21
CA ALA A 46 16.97 73.73 30.08
C ALA A 46 16.83 72.38 29.26
N ALA A 47 17.55 72.29 28.20
CA ALA A 47 17.60 71.00 27.37
C ALA A 47 18.20 69.85 28.18
N ALA A 48 19.25 70.13 28.99
CA ALA A 48 19.87 69.10 29.85
C ALA A 48 18.98 68.68 31.00
N ALA A 49 18.26 69.63 31.60
CA ALA A 49 17.27 69.40 32.68
C ALA A 49 16.05 68.60 32.13
N ALA A 50 15.48 68.96 30.99
CA ALA A 50 14.39 68.28 30.36
C ALA A 50 14.74 66.81 30.06
N ARG A 51 15.98 66.56 29.57
CA ARG A 51 16.46 65.15 29.34
C ARG A 51 16.55 64.36 30.65
N ARG A 52 17.01 64.99 31.75
CA ARG A 52 17.12 64.36 33.06
C ARG A 52 15.75 64.01 33.64
N GLN A 53 14.78 64.93 33.51
CA GLN A 53 13.41 64.74 34.01
C GLN A 53 12.63 63.69 33.21
N MET A 54 12.84 63.56 31.91
CA MET A 54 12.22 62.55 31.14
C MET A 54 12.75 61.13 31.44
N GLY A 55 13.85 61.02 32.14
CA GLY A 55 14.43 59.73 32.47
C GLY A 55 14.93 58.93 31.24
N ASN A 56 14.94 57.65 31.34
CA ASN A 56 15.38 56.77 30.23
C ASN A 56 14.28 56.58 29.19
N VAL A 57 14.30 57.41 28.13
CA VAL A 57 13.35 57.34 26.99
C VAL A 57 13.34 56.01 26.30
N ALA A 58 14.48 55.30 26.28
CA ALA A 58 14.56 53.99 25.68
C ALA A 58 13.77 52.93 26.49
N LEU A 59 13.84 53.04 27.83
CA LEU A 59 13.08 52.19 28.74
C LEU A 59 11.56 52.42 28.60
N ALA A 60 11.15 53.72 28.58
CA ALA A 60 9.75 54.07 28.40
C ALA A 60 9.16 53.60 27.06
N ARG A 61 9.96 53.60 26.02
CA ARG A 61 9.57 52.99 24.72
C ARG A 61 9.44 51.47 24.78
N GLU A 62 10.29 50.82 25.55
CA GLU A 62 10.27 49.36 25.72
C GLU A 62 9.07 48.93 26.57
N ASP A 63 8.78 49.64 27.66
CA ASP A 63 7.60 49.42 28.51
C ASP A 63 6.28 49.61 27.74
N ALA A 64 6.18 50.70 26.96
CA ALA A 64 5.01 50.92 26.10
C ALA A 64 4.82 49.83 25.05
N ARG A 65 5.91 49.34 24.49
CA ARG A 65 5.90 48.26 23.50
C ARG A 65 5.41 46.93 24.12
N ASP A 66 5.81 46.62 25.34
CA ASP A 66 5.38 45.40 26.04
C ASP A 66 3.88 45.41 26.40
N VAL A 67 3.29 46.62 26.57
CA VAL A 67 1.84 46.75 26.74
C VAL A 67 1.07 46.54 25.43
N TRP A 68 1.61 46.98 24.30
CA TRP A 68 0.90 46.98 23.01
C TRP A 68 1.06 45.67 22.25
N ILE A 69 2.22 45.05 22.33
CA ILE A 69 2.55 43.84 21.60
C ILE A 69 2.67 42.69 22.60
N ALA A 70 2.03 41.56 22.32
CA ALA A 70 2.30 40.37 23.11
C ALA A 70 3.79 40.01 22.98
N PRO A 71 4.60 40.05 24.06
CA PRO A 71 6.06 39.91 24.00
C PRO A 71 6.48 38.58 23.30
N LEU A 72 5.64 37.56 23.43
CA LEU A 72 5.84 36.30 22.77
C LEU A 72 5.78 36.41 21.24
N LEU A 73 4.82 37.15 20.67
CA LEU A 73 4.67 37.31 19.21
C LEU A 73 5.80 38.11 18.59
N ASP A 74 6.28 39.16 19.28
CA ASP A 74 7.41 39.97 18.81
C ASP A 74 8.72 39.18 18.90
N ALA A 75 8.89 38.38 19.94
CA ALA A 75 10.02 37.48 20.07
C ALA A 75 10.03 36.43 18.93
N LEU A 76 8.90 35.77 18.65
CA LEU A 76 8.75 34.80 17.57
C LEU A 76 9.08 35.43 16.20
N ARG A 77 8.59 36.65 15.95
CA ARG A 77 8.90 37.35 14.68
C ARG A 77 10.39 37.65 14.55
N ARG A 78 11.02 38.19 15.61
CA ARG A 78 12.46 38.49 15.61
C ARG A 78 13.28 37.20 15.35
N GLU A 79 12.93 36.14 16.04
CA GLU A 79 13.59 34.85 15.93
C GLU A 79 13.37 34.22 14.55
N THR A 80 12.18 34.35 13.95
CA THR A 80 11.91 33.87 12.57
C THR A 80 12.73 34.62 11.54
N VAL A 81 12.79 35.97 11.63
CA VAL A 81 13.61 36.80 10.74
C VAL A 81 15.10 36.46 10.89
N TYR A 82 15.54 36.23 12.13
CA TYR A 82 16.91 35.83 12.42
C TYR A 82 17.20 34.44 11.82
N GLY A 83 16.31 33.48 12.00
CA GLY A 83 16.41 32.14 11.38
C GLY A 83 16.50 32.19 9.87
N LEU A 84 15.62 32.97 9.20
CA LEU A 84 15.63 33.15 7.75
C LEU A 84 16.93 33.77 7.24
N ARG A 85 17.48 34.80 7.95
CA ARG A 85 18.77 35.40 7.60
C ARG A 85 19.92 34.39 7.77
N GLY A 86 19.85 33.56 8.82
CA GLY A 86 20.82 32.48 9.04
C GLY A 86 20.81 31.43 7.94
N LEU A 87 19.62 31.06 7.42
CA LEU A 87 19.51 30.11 6.29
C LEU A 87 20.05 30.70 4.98
N ARG A 88 19.80 31.98 4.72
CA ARG A 88 20.36 32.66 3.54
C ARG A 88 21.89 32.77 3.55
N ARG A 89 22.51 32.81 4.72
CA ARG A 89 23.97 32.85 4.86
C ARG A 89 24.64 31.50 4.63
N GLU A 90 23.92 30.40 4.89
CA GLU A 90 24.41 29.03 4.75
C GLU A 90 23.46 28.19 3.85
N PRO A 91 23.38 28.49 2.54
CA PRO A 91 22.39 27.88 1.64
C PRO A 91 22.58 26.37 1.47
N GLY A 92 23.83 25.88 1.49
CA GLY A 92 24.15 24.46 1.39
C GLY A 92 23.60 23.65 2.57
N PHE A 93 23.74 24.19 3.79
CA PHE A 93 23.15 23.59 5.01
C PHE A 93 21.62 23.56 4.91
N ALA A 94 21.00 24.69 4.55
CA ALA A 94 19.55 24.82 4.47
C ALA A 94 18.97 23.84 3.44
N LEU A 95 19.59 23.76 2.25
CA LEU A 95 19.17 22.85 1.18
C LEU A 95 19.22 21.39 1.63
N VAL A 96 20.35 20.94 2.20
CA VAL A 96 20.52 19.56 2.65
C VAL A 96 19.51 19.22 3.76
N ALA A 97 19.30 20.11 4.74
CA ALA A 97 18.34 19.90 5.82
C ALA A 97 16.91 19.83 5.30
N ILE A 98 16.50 20.75 4.41
CA ILE A 98 15.16 20.77 3.82
C ILE A 98 14.94 19.52 2.96
N LEU A 99 15.87 19.16 2.09
CA LEU A 99 15.76 17.96 1.24
C LEU A 99 15.66 16.68 2.08
N THR A 100 16.51 16.53 3.09
CA THR A 100 16.51 15.37 3.97
C THR A 100 15.18 15.23 4.71
N LEU A 101 14.67 16.33 5.26
CA LEU A 101 13.41 16.33 5.99
C LEU A 101 12.21 16.15 5.07
N SER A 102 12.22 16.78 3.87
CA SER A 102 11.14 16.62 2.90
C SER A 102 11.02 15.18 2.40
N LEU A 103 12.13 14.47 2.18
CA LEU A 103 12.12 13.04 1.83
C LEU A 103 11.53 12.18 2.95
N GLY A 104 11.89 12.45 4.21
CA GLY A 104 11.32 11.76 5.37
C GLY A 104 9.81 11.97 5.49
N VAL A 105 9.37 13.23 5.42
CA VAL A 105 7.94 13.60 5.46
C VAL A 105 7.20 12.99 4.28
N ALA A 106 7.73 13.10 3.05
CA ALA A 106 7.11 12.57 1.85
C ALA A 106 6.92 11.05 1.94
N THR A 107 7.96 10.31 2.32
CA THR A 107 7.91 8.84 2.44
C THR A 107 6.85 8.43 3.46
N THR A 108 6.86 9.04 4.64
CA THR A 108 5.93 8.68 5.73
C THR A 108 4.49 9.09 5.40
N THR A 109 4.29 10.28 4.81
CA THR A 109 2.95 10.75 4.41
C THR A 109 2.37 9.93 3.27
N THR A 110 3.19 9.52 2.29
CA THR A 110 2.74 8.66 1.19
C THR A 110 2.24 7.31 1.72
N VAL A 111 3.02 6.66 2.59
CA VAL A 111 2.63 5.37 3.17
C VAL A 111 1.42 5.53 4.09
N PHE A 112 1.37 6.59 4.88
CA PHE A 112 0.22 6.90 5.73
C PHE A 112 -1.06 7.13 4.89
N SER A 113 -0.96 7.84 3.77
CA SER A 113 -2.12 8.08 2.88
C SER A 113 -2.72 6.77 2.35
N VAL A 114 -1.85 5.82 1.96
CA VAL A 114 -2.28 4.47 1.54
C VAL A 114 -2.88 3.70 2.72
N ALA A 115 -2.21 3.71 3.86
CA ALA A 115 -2.66 3.00 5.05
C ALA A 115 -3.97 3.58 5.61
N ASP A 116 -4.14 4.91 5.62
CA ASP A 116 -5.38 5.55 6.06
C ASP A 116 -6.57 5.15 5.18
N SER A 117 -6.37 5.15 3.85
CA SER A 117 -7.44 4.75 2.91
C SER A 117 -7.86 3.29 3.08
N GLU A 118 -6.90 2.40 3.38
CA GLU A 118 -7.15 0.97 3.43
C GLU A 118 -7.53 0.44 4.84
N LEU A 119 -6.95 1.01 5.90
CA LEU A 119 -7.09 0.47 7.26
C LEU A 119 -8.06 1.27 8.12
N TRP A 120 -8.08 2.60 8.01
CA TRP A 120 -8.73 3.46 9.01
C TRP A 120 -9.87 4.32 8.47
N LYS A 121 -9.89 4.57 7.17
CA LYS A 121 -10.97 5.34 6.58
C LYS A 121 -12.27 4.53 6.62
N PRO A 122 -13.38 5.08 7.16
CA PRO A 122 -14.65 4.39 7.12
C PRO A 122 -15.11 4.17 5.67
N LEU A 123 -15.88 3.12 5.43
CA LEU A 123 -16.51 2.92 4.13
C LEU A 123 -17.43 4.14 3.82
N PRO A 124 -17.50 4.58 2.57
CA PRO A 124 -18.32 5.73 2.17
C PRO A 124 -19.82 5.35 2.10
N LEU A 125 -20.32 4.71 3.14
CA LEU A 125 -21.70 4.24 3.28
C LEU A 125 -22.31 4.76 4.59
N PRO A 126 -23.56 5.22 4.58
CA PRO A 126 -24.24 5.68 5.79
C PRO A 126 -24.35 4.57 6.85
N GLY A 127 -23.91 4.84 8.08
CA GLY A 127 -23.96 3.85 9.16
C GLY A 127 -23.16 2.58 8.86
N ALA A 128 -21.96 2.72 8.25
CA ALA A 128 -21.09 1.62 7.84
C ALA A 128 -20.68 0.69 9.00
N ASP A 129 -20.67 1.18 10.22
CA ASP A 129 -20.41 0.46 11.46
C ASP A 129 -21.48 -0.62 11.77
N ARG A 130 -22.71 -0.41 11.28
CA ARG A 130 -23.84 -1.35 11.43
C ARG A 130 -23.97 -2.33 10.26
N LEU A 131 -23.12 -2.20 9.23
CA LEU A 131 -23.13 -3.11 8.10
C LEU A 131 -22.27 -4.35 8.38
N VAL A 132 -22.86 -5.50 8.21
CA VAL A 132 -22.20 -6.79 8.40
C VAL A 132 -22.37 -7.68 7.17
N MET A 133 -21.29 -8.41 6.87
CA MET A 133 -21.32 -9.51 5.92
C MET A 133 -21.79 -10.77 6.65
N ILE A 134 -22.79 -11.41 6.14
CA ILE A 134 -23.33 -12.68 6.63
C ILE A 134 -22.72 -13.79 5.77
N SER A 135 -21.89 -14.62 6.37
CA SER A 135 -21.16 -15.67 5.67
C SER A 135 -21.50 -17.03 6.23
N SER A 136 -21.70 -18.00 5.36
CA SER A 136 -21.78 -19.41 5.71
C SER A 136 -20.36 -20.01 5.68
N VAL A 137 -19.94 -20.62 6.78
CA VAL A 137 -18.60 -21.19 6.95
C VAL A 137 -18.72 -22.70 7.08
N GLY A 138 -18.11 -23.42 6.18
CA GLY A 138 -18.10 -24.88 6.21
C GLY A 138 -17.21 -25.44 7.33
N PRO A 139 -17.44 -26.69 7.75
CA PRO A 139 -16.64 -27.37 8.77
C PRO A 139 -15.22 -27.66 8.31
N GLY A 140 -14.32 -27.91 9.26
CA GLY A 140 -12.95 -28.34 9.04
C GLY A 140 -11.86 -27.36 9.51
N PRO A 141 -10.61 -27.80 9.56
CA PRO A 141 -9.49 -27.00 10.07
C PRO A 141 -9.13 -25.79 9.22
N ASN A 142 -9.57 -25.77 7.95
CA ASN A 142 -9.45 -24.62 7.04
C ASN A 142 -10.87 -24.21 6.58
N PRO A 143 -11.63 -23.51 7.42
CA PRO A 143 -12.99 -23.12 7.12
C PRO A 143 -13.02 -22.22 5.89
N SER A 144 -13.68 -22.67 4.83
CA SER A 144 -13.91 -21.82 3.66
C SER A 144 -15.25 -21.12 3.80
N TYR A 145 -15.28 -19.85 3.40
CA TYR A 145 -16.54 -19.15 3.18
C TYR A 145 -17.27 -19.81 2.02
N ASP A 146 -18.43 -20.39 2.29
CA ASP A 146 -19.27 -20.99 1.26
C ASP A 146 -20.33 -19.99 0.78
N TYR A 147 -20.70 -20.10 -0.49
CA TYR A 147 -21.82 -19.36 -1.04
C TYR A 147 -23.14 -19.77 -0.36
N VAL A 148 -24.07 -18.86 -0.33
CA VAL A 148 -25.39 -19.03 0.30
C VAL A 148 -26.42 -19.33 -0.79
N SER A 149 -27.47 -20.12 -0.50
CA SER A 149 -28.58 -20.26 -1.41
C SER A 149 -29.51 -19.06 -1.31
N GLY A 150 -30.25 -18.78 -2.37
CA GLY A 150 -31.30 -17.77 -2.35
C GLY A 150 -32.37 -18.08 -1.31
N ALA A 151 -32.77 -19.35 -1.19
CA ALA A 151 -33.73 -19.82 -0.22
C ALA A 151 -33.30 -19.53 1.22
N ASP A 152 -32.02 -19.77 1.58
CA ASP A 152 -31.51 -19.43 2.91
C ASP A 152 -31.61 -17.93 3.20
N VAL A 153 -31.31 -17.09 2.20
CA VAL A 153 -31.48 -15.63 2.34
C VAL A 153 -32.92 -15.23 2.61
N LEU A 154 -33.89 -15.88 1.94
CA LEU A 154 -35.32 -15.61 2.19
C LEU A 154 -35.72 -15.98 3.59
N ASP A 155 -35.30 -17.15 4.08
CA ASP A 155 -35.60 -17.62 5.42
C ASP A 155 -34.97 -16.72 6.50
N TRP A 156 -33.71 -16.31 6.31
CA TRP A 156 -33.08 -15.37 7.25
C TRP A 156 -33.82 -14.03 7.30
N ARG A 157 -34.24 -13.50 6.13
CA ARG A 157 -35.04 -12.27 6.05
C ARG A 157 -36.42 -12.39 6.74
N ALA A 158 -37.07 -13.56 6.65
CA ALA A 158 -38.35 -13.78 7.22
C ALA A 158 -38.29 -14.02 8.75
N ALA A 159 -37.24 -14.67 9.23
CA ALA A 159 -37.15 -15.16 10.58
C ALA A 159 -36.44 -14.24 11.58
N THR A 160 -35.60 -13.28 11.12
CA THR A 160 -34.85 -12.39 12.00
C THR A 160 -35.45 -10.99 12.07
N GLN A 161 -35.46 -10.41 13.29
CA GLN A 161 -35.84 -9.03 13.56
C GLN A 161 -34.61 -8.13 13.87
N ASP A 162 -33.41 -8.69 13.92
CA ASP A 162 -32.19 -8.01 14.33
C ASP A 162 -31.66 -7.02 13.27
N PHE A 163 -32.19 -7.13 12.04
CA PHE A 163 -31.73 -6.34 10.91
C PHE A 163 -32.82 -5.37 10.43
N GLU A 164 -32.41 -4.17 10.01
CA GLU A 164 -33.25 -3.23 9.26
C GLU A 164 -33.54 -3.76 7.84
N GLY A 165 -32.56 -4.47 7.27
CA GLY A 165 -32.65 -5.10 5.96
C GLY A 165 -31.50 -6.05 5.70
N ILE A 166 -31.79 -7.11 4.95
CA ILE A 166 -30.80 -8.06 4.43
C ILE A 166 -30.89 -8.03 2.91
N GLY A 167 -29.77 -7.69 2.27
CA GLY A 167 -29.61 -7.71 0.81
C GLY A 167 -28.63 -8.79 0.38
N ALA A 168 -28.86 -9.34 -0.80
CA ALA A 168 -28.02 -10.39 -1.36
C ALA A 168 -27.49 -10.00 -2.73
N MET A 169 -26.26 -10.40 -3.00
CA MET A 169 -25.57 -10.20 -4.27
C MET A 169 -25.14 -11.55 -4.80
N GLY A 170 -25.53 -11.84 -6.02
CA GLY A 170 -25.11 -13.03 -6.75
C GLY A 170 -23.71 -12.87 -7.36
N ARG A 171 -23.30 -13.88 -8.07
CA ARG A 171 -21.99 -13.90 -8.73
C ARG A 171 -21.96 -12.91 -9.90
N THR A 172 -20.99 -12.03 -9.90
CA THR A 172 -20.72 -11.19 -11.07
C THR A 172 -20.33 -12.06 -12.25
N ALA A 173 -21.10 -11.96 -13.33
CA ALA A 173 -20.88 -12.69 -14.56
C ALA A 173 -20.63 -11.72 -15.72
N ARG A 174 -19.96 -12.20 -16.73
CA ARG A 174 -19.90 -11.47 -18.00
C ARG A 174 -21.11 -11.82 -18.84
N ARG A 175 -21.75 -10.77 -19.37
CA ARG A 175 -22.85 -10.90 -20.31
C ARG A 175 -22.53 -10.11 -21.58
N VAL A 176 -23.28 -10.35 -22.64
CA VAL A 176 -23.14 -9.64 -23.91
C VAL A 176 -24.25 -8.59 -24.00
N MET A 177 -23.82 -7.33 -24.05
CA MET A 177 -24.72 -6.23 -24.38
C MET A 177 -24.78 -6.13 -25.91
N GLN A 178 -25.97 -6.36 -26.48
CA GLN A 178 -26.22 -6.26 -27.91
C GLN A 178 -26.49 -4.83 -28.29
N GLY A 179 -25.85 -4.35 -29.40
CA GLY A 179 -26.03 -3.03 -30.00
C GLY A 179 -25.49 -3.06 -31.42
N GLU A 180 -25.13 -1.91 -32.01
CA GLU A 180 -24.44 -1.87 -33.33
C GLU A 180 -23.14 -2.70 -33.27
N THR A 181 -22.43 -2.68 -32.16
CA THR A 181 -21.34 -3.58 -31.82
C THR A 181 -21.64 -4.27 -30.49
N SER A 182 -21.46 -5.59 -30.45
CA SER A 182 -21.66 -6.33 -29.20
C SER A 182 -20.52 -6.09 -28.23
N GLU A 183 -20.85 -5.71 -26.99
CA GLU A 183 -19.87 -5.43 -25.94
C GLU A 183 -19.98 -6.42 -24.76
N SER A 184 -18.82 -6.82 -24.24
CA SER A 184 -18.76 -7.62 -23.02
C SER A 184 -18.88 -6.71 -21.79
N VAL A 185 -19.93 -6.92 -21.00
CA VAL A 185 -20.23 -6.17 -19.79
C VAL A 185 -20.20 -7.08 -18.57
N LEU A 186 -19.84 -6.52 -17.42
CA LEU A 186 -19.89 -7.21 -16.14
C LEU A 186 -21.23 -6.94 -15.46
N VAL A 187 -22.01 -7.98 -15.21
CA VAL A 187 -23.33 -7.91 -14.60
C VAL A 187 -23.31 -8.62 -13.27
N THR A 188 -23.81 -7.94 -12.24
CA THR A 188 -23.95 -8.48 -10.89
C THR A 188 -25.44 -8.58 -10.55
N PRO A 189 -26.00 -9.77 -10.34
CA PRO A 189 -27.37 -9.91 -9.88
C PRO A 189 -27.49 -9.51 -8.40
N VAL A 190 -28.53 -8.74 -8.05
CA VAL A 190 -28.77 -8.27 -6.69
C VAL A 190 -30.26 -8.35 -6.32
N THR A 191 -30.56 -8.60 -5.06
CA THR A 191 -31.94 -8.45 -4.56
C THR A 191 -32.30 -6.97 -4.45
N ALA A 192 -33.59 -6.61 -4.57
CA ALA A 192 -34.04 -5.23 -4.45
C ALA A 192 -33.62 -4.56 -3.13
N ASN A 193 -33.57 -5.32 -2.05
CA ASN A 193 -33.13 -4.82 -0.73
C ASN A 193 -31.62 -4.57 -0.63
N PHE A 194 -30.82 -4.95 -1.61
CA PHE A 194 -29.37 -4.84 -1.53
C PHE A 194 -28.91 -3.39 -1.37
N PHE A 195 -29.36 -2.51 -2.24
CA PHE A 195 -28.99 -1.10 -2.20
C PHE A 195 -29.56 -0.34 -0.99
N PRO A 196 -30.88 -0.51 -0.66
CA PRO A 196 -31.42 0.10 0.56
C PRO A 196 -30.73 -0.37 1.84
N ALA A 197 -30.40 -1.66 1.96
CA ALA A 197 -29.66 -2.18 3.10
C ALA A 197 -28.28 -1.52 3.27
N LEU A 198 -27.62 -1.19 2.16
CA LEU A 198 -26.33 -0.51 2.16
C LEU A 198 -26.43 1.02 2.28
N GLY A 199 -27.59 1.60 2.01
CA GLY A 199 -27.72 3.07 1.86
C GLY A 199 -26.88 3.58 0.67
N TRP A 200 -26.91 2.85 -0.44
CA TRP A 200 -26.03 3.11 -1.59
C TRP A 200 -26.37 4.43 -2.28
N PRO A 201 -25.40 5.31 -2.58
CA PRO A 201 -25.67 6.61 -3.18
C PRO A 201 -26.10 6.48 -4.64
N VAL A 202 -27.22 7.14 -4.96
CA VAL A 202 -27.78 7.23 -6.31
C VAL A 202 -27.25 8.52 -6.96
N VAL A 203 -26.80 8.41 -8.22
CA VAL A 203 -26.32 9.53 -9.02
C VAL A 203 -27.44 10.12 -9.86
N ALA A 204 -28.27 9.26 -10.46
CA ALA A 204 -29.44 9.65 -11.26
C ALA A 204 -30.49 8.53 -11.27
N GLY A 205 -31.77 8.87 -11.43
CA GLY A 205 -32.87 7.93 -11.46
C GLY A 205 -33.23 7.38 -10.09
N ARG A 206 -33.59 6.07 -10.01
CA ARG A 206 -34.00 5.38 -8.79
C ARG A 206 -33.34 4.00 -8.67
N LEU A 207 -33.38 3.45 -7.47
CA LEU A 207 -32.96 2.06 -7.19
C LEU A 207 -34.11 1.09 -7.53
N PRO A 208 -33.79 -0.18 -7.81
CA PRO A 208 -34.78 -1.24 -7.92
C PRO A 208 -35.55 -1.41 -6.62
N ASP A 209 -36.83 -1.63 -6.70
CA ASP A 209 -37.69 -2.03 -5.58
C ASP A 209 -38.25 -3.43 -5.80
N ARG A 210 -39.11 -3.91 -4.86
CA ARG A 210 -39.69 -5.26 -4.94
C ARG A 210 -40.59 -5.46 -6.17
N GLY A 211 -41.13 -4.39 -6.73
CA GLY A 211 -41.93 -4.41 -7.96
C GLY A 211 -41.11 -4.68 -9.20
N ASP A 212 -39.80 -4.38 -9.16
CA ASP A 212 -38.87 -4.59 -10.26
C ASP A 212 -38.20 -5.98 -10.25
N GLU A 213 -38.41 -6.80 -9.19
CA GLU A 213 -37.79 -8.13 -9.05
C GLU A 213 -38.39 -9.17 -10.03
N PRO A 214 -39.70 -9.19 -10.33
CA PRO A 214 -40.27 -10.21 -11.21
C PRO A 214 -39.65 -10.20 -12.60
N GLY A 215 -39.15 -11.36 -13.03
CA GLY A 215 -38.54 -11.56 -14.35
C GLY A 215 -37.12 -11.03 -14.50
N GLY A 216 -36.56 -10.28 -13.51
CA GLY A 216 -35.20 -9.77 -13.59
C GLY A 216 -34.94 -8.76 -14.71
N LEU A 217 -35.96 -7.98 -15.12
CA LEU A 217 -35.89 -7.09 -16.29
C LEU A 217 -35.46 -5.65 -15.96
N ALA A 218 -35.06 -5.39 -14.74
CA ALA A 218 -34.64 -4.07 -14.27
C ALA A 218 -33.17 -4.08 -13.85
N ALA A 219 -32.46 -3.00 -14.16
CA ALA A 219 -31.07 -2.82 -13.79
C ALA A 219 -30.74 -1.40 -13.36
N VAL A 220 -29.66 -1.26 -12.60
CA VAL A 220 -28.96 0.02 -12.43
C VAL A 220 -27.58 -0.09 -13.04
N VAL A 221 -27.10 0.99 -13.64
CA VAL A 221 -25.75 1.06 -14.22
C VAL A 221 -24.79 1.72 -13.22
N SER A 222 -23.59 1.17 -13.09
CA SER A 222 -22.56 1.82 -12.29
C SER A 222 -22.05 3.08 -12.98
N LYS A 223 -21.56 4.05 -12.24
CA LYS A 223 -20.93 5.27 -12.78
C LYS A 223 -19.78 4.96 -13.75
N ARG A 224 -19.05 3.87 -13.51
CA ARG A 224 -18.03 3.34 -14.43
C ARG A 224 -18.66 2.85 -15.73
N GLY A 225 -19.68 2.00 -15.64
CA GLY A 225 -20.43 1.50 -16.79
C GLY A 225 -21.08 2.62 -17.58
N TRP A 226 -21.68 3.59 -16.90
CA TRP A 226 -22.28 4.76 -17.51
C TRP A 226 -21.27 5.58 -18.34
N ARG A 227 -20.08 5.84 -17.80
CA ARG A 227 -19.00 6.53 -18.55
C ARG A 227 -18.50 5.71 -19.73
N ARG A 228 -18.28 4.41 -19.54
CA ARG A 228 -17.68 3.53 -20.55
C ARG A 228 -18.62 3.21 -21.69
N LEU A 229 -19.89 2.88 -21.38
CA LEU A 229 -20.86 2.34 -22.34
C LEU A 229 -21.77 3.42 -22.93
N PHE A 230 -22.00 4.49 -22.19
CA PHE A 230 -22.99 5.53 -22.56
C PHE A 230 -22.39 6.95 -22.57
N ASN A 231 -21.07 7.11 -22.52
CA ASN A 231 -20.38 8.41 -22.55
C ASN A 231 -20.97 9.44 -21.54
N SER A 232 -21.46 8.95 -20.39
CA SER A 232 -22.14 9.78 -19.38
C SER A 232 -23.42 10.47 -19.88
N ASP A 233 -24.13 9.88 -20.85
CA ASP A 233 -25.42 10.41 -21.37
C ASP A 233 -26.47 10.43 -20.23
N PRO A 234 -27.05 11.61 -19.91
CA PRO A 234 -28.10 11.70 -18.88
C PRO A 234 -29.37 10.94 -19.26
N ALA A 235 -29.64 10.75 -20.57
CA ALA A 235 -30.82 10.05 -21.07
C ALA A 235 -30.74 8.52 -20.92
N VAL A 236 -29.74 8.00 -20.23
CA VAL A 236 -29.57 6.53 -19.97
C VAL A 236 -30.68 5.97 -19.10
N VAL A 237 -31.26 6.78 -18.19
CA VAL A 237 -32.35 6.36 -17.28
C VAL A 237 -33.64 6.18 -18.11
N GLY A 238 -34.28 5.03 -17.94
CA GLY A 238 -35.46 4.61 -18.73
C GLY A 238 -35.12 3.92 -20.05
N ARG A 239 -33.84 3.92 -20.47
CA ARG A 239 -33.41 3.24 -21.69
C ARG A 239 -33.43 1.71 -21.50
N THR A 240 -33.92 0.99 -22.50
CA THR A 240 -33.86 -0.46 -22.55
C THR A 240 -32.61 -0.91 -23.32
N VAL A 241 -31.84 -1.78 -22.74
CA VAL A 241 -30.66 -2.43 -23.33
C VAL A 241 -30.88 -3.93 -23.41
N THR A 242 -30.29 -4.60 -24.38
CA THR A 242 -30.41 -6.06 -24.51
C THR A 242 -29.14 -6.71 -23.93
N LEU A 243 -29.32 -7.51 -22.85
CA LEU A 243 -28.27 -8.30 -22.25
C LEU A 243 -28.58 -9.80 -22.43
N ASP A 244 -27.71 -10.53 -23.15
CA ASP A 244 -27.89 -11.95 -23.49
C ASP A 244 -29.26 -12.24 -24.12
N ALA A 245 -29.68 -11.40 -25.08
CA ALA A 245 -30.97 -11.44 -25.76
C ALA A 245 -32.19 -11.09 -24.86
N GLN A 246 -32.01 -10.66 -23.62
CA GLN A 246 -33.09 -10.20 -22.75
C GLN A 246 -33.13 -8.68 -22.70
N PRO A 247 -34.30 -8.05 -22.94
CA PRO A 247 -34.46 -6.59 -22.78
C PRO A 247 -34.45 -6.25 -21.28
N ILE A 248 -33.61 -5.31 -20.89
CA ILE A 248 -33.46 -4.85 -19.51
C ILE A 248 -33.55 -3.34 -19.45
N THR A 249 -34.41 -2.81 -18.61
CA THR A 249 -34.60 -1.36 -18.45
C THR A 249 -33.67 -0.79 -17.39
N ILE A 250 -32.96 0.28 -17.73
CA ILE A 250 -32.05 0.98 -16.80
C ILE A 250 -32.87 1.94 -15.93
N LEU A 251 -32.95 1.66 -14.62
CA LEU A 251 -33.72 2.46 -13.66
C LEU A 251 -32.96 3.65 -13.12
N GLY A 252 -31.64 3.54 -13.06
CA GLY A 252 -30.81 4.60 -12.49
C GLY A 252 -29.31 4.35 -12.66
N VAL A 253 -28.55 5.34 -12.22
CA VAL A 253 -27.09 5.33 -12.14
C VAL A 253 -26.67 5.38 -10.69
N ILE A 254 -25.77 4.50 -10.30
CA ILE A 254 -25.24 4.44 -8.93
C ILE A 254 -23.75 4.76 -8.88
N GLU A 255 -23.29 5.30 -7.74
CA GLU A 255 -21.86 5.53 -7.51
C GLU A 255 -21.12 4.19 -7.46
N THR A 256 -19.87 4.18 -7.86
CA THR A 256 -19.03 2.98 -7.75
C THR A 256 -18.35 2.96 -6.38
N ILE A 257 -18.59 1.91 -5.60
CA ILE A 257 -17.91 1.71 -4.32
C ILE A 257 -16.86 0.63 -4.51
N ASP A 258 -15.62 1.03 -4.33
CA ASP A 258 -14.49 0.13 -4.49
C ASP A 258 -14.54 -1.01 -3.44
N GLY A 259 -14.20 -2.21 -3.88
CA GLY A 259 -14.26 -3.42 -3.07
C GLY A 259 -15.60 -4.17 -3.12
N LEU A 260 -16.73 -3.49 -3.35
CA LEU A 260 -18.04 -4.12 -3.44
C LEU A 260 -18.53 -4.10 -4.88
N ALA A 261 -18.26 -5.17 -5.64
CA ALA A 261 -18.56 -5.28 -7.07
C ALA A 261 -18.06 -4.09 -7.92
N SER A 262 -16.90 -3.54 -7.56
CA SER A 262 -16.30 -2.34 -8.17
C SER A 262 -16.10 -2.43 -9.68
N ASN A 263 -16.04 -3.66 -10.20
CA ASN A 263 -15.89 -3.92 -11.63
C ASN A 263 -17.22 -4.09 -12.38
N ALA A 264 -18.36 -4.15 -11.68
CA ALA A 264 -19.66 -4.31 -12.35
C ALA A 264 -20.00 -3.08 -13.19
N ASP A 265 -20.48 -3.34 -14.41
CA ASP A 265 -21.05 -2.30 -15.26
C ASP A 265 -22.55 -2.14 -14.95
N PHE A 266 -23.24 -3.27 -14.73
CA PHE A 266 -24.66 -3.33 -14.38
C PHE A 266 -24.92 -4.14 -13.12
N PHE A 267 -25.95 -3.73 -12.38
CA PHE A 267 -26.56 -4.54 -11.33
C PHE A 267 -28.00 -4.81 -11.75
N VAL A 268 -28.33 -6.09 -11.92
CA VAL A 268 -29.63 -6.55 -12.40
C VAL A 268 -30.44 -7.09 -11.22
N ALA A 269 -31.72 -6.78 -11.16
CA ALA A 269 -32.60 -7.30 -10.13
C ALA A 269 -32.67 -8.83 -10.23
N LEU A 270 -32.50 -9.50 -9.07
CA LEU A 270 -32.76 -10.95 -8.92
C LEU A 270 -34.25 -11.18 -8.73
N ASP A 271 -34.79 -12.17 -9.42
CA ASP A 271 -36.16 -12.64 -9.16
C ASP A 271 -36.18 -13.67 -8.03
N PRO A 272 -36.69 -13.33 -6.82
CA PRO A 272 -36.80 -14.28 -5.70
C PRO A 272 -37.80 -15.41 -5.94
N ALA A 273 -38.68 -15.28 -6.93
CA ALA A 273 -39.67 -16.30 -7.28
C ALA A 273 -39.11 -17.33 -8.27
N SER A 274 -37.93 -17.06 -8.86
CA SER A 274 -37.30 -17.98 -9.81
C SER A 274 -36.98 -19.33 -9.16
N ALA A 275 -37.11 -20.40 -9.92
CA ALA A 275 -36.78 -21.75 -9.45
C ALA A 275 -35.34 -21.86 -8.98
N GLU A 276 -34.39 -21.22 -9.70
CA GLU A 276 -32.97 -21.18 -9.37
C GLU A 276 -32.72 -20.49 -8.00
N PHE A 277 -33.39 -19.37 -7.72
CA PHE A 277 -33.23 -18.66 -6.45
C PHE A 277 -33.81 -19.45 -5.26
N ARG A 278 -34.89 -20.21 -5.47
CA ARG A 278 -35.53 -21.02 -4.45
C ARG A 278 -34.90 -22.39 -4.23
N ASP A 279 -34.06 -22.82 -5.16
CA ASP A 279 -33.33 -24.08 -5.01
C ASP A 279 -32.24 -23.93 -3.92
N ARG A 280 -32.41 -24.71 -2.81
CA ARG A 280 -31.40 -24.74 -1.73
C ARG A 280 -30.08 -25.35 -2.15
N GLY A 281 -30.07 -26.18 -3.20
CA GLY A 281 -28.87 -26.72 -3.83
C GLY A 281 -28.11 -25.70 -4.63
N ALA A 282 -28.80 -24.73 -5.25
CA ALA A 282 -28.22 -23.68 -6.07
C ALA A 282 -27.59 -22.58 -5.19
N ARG A 283 -26.28 -22.65 -5.01
CA ARG A 283 -25.48 -21.68 -4.22
C ARG A 283 -24.89 -20.60 -5.09
N GLY A 284 -25.73 -19.68 -5.52
CA GLY A 284 -25.34 -18.58 -6.42
C GLY A 284 -25.04 -17.25 -5.72
N ILE A 285 -25.38 -17.12 -4.43
CA ILE A 285 -25.23 -15.87 -3.67
C ILE A 285 -23.83 -15.79 -3.10
N THR A 286 -23.07 -14.79 -3.55
CA THR A 286 -21.67 -14.61 -3.15
C THR A 286 -21.51 -13.78 -1.89
N ASN A 287 -22.39 -12.79 -1.73
CA ASN A 287 -22.35 -11.88 -0.58
C ASN A 287 -23.76 -11.62 -0.06
N VAL A 288 -23.95 -11.79 1.22
CA VAL A 288 -25.18 -11.39 1.93
C VAL A 288 -24.81 -10.31 2.92
N ILE A 289 -25.44 -9.14 2.80
CA ILE A 289 -25.14 -7.99 3.65
C ILE A 289 -26.38 -7.65 4.45
N GLY A 290 -26.18 -7.52 5.76
CA GLY A 290 -27.21 -7.10 6.69
C GLY A 290 -26.89 -5.74 7.29
N ARG A 291 -27.92 -4.89 7.47
CA ARG A 291 -27.85 -3.69 8.29
C ARG A 291 -28.44 -4.00 9.65
N LEU A 292 -27.59 -4.01 10.67
CA LEU A 292 -28.05 -4.20 12.06
C LEU A 292 -28.90 -3.01 12.53
N ARG A 293 -29.91 -3.28 13.35
CA ARG A 293 -30.63 -2.24 14.08
C ARG A 293 -29.68 -1.56 15.07
N PRO A 294 -29.88 -0.26 15.42
CA PRO A 294 -28.94 0.50 16.23
C PRO A 294 -28.58 -0.10 17.58
N GLU A 295 -29.49 -0.86 18.16
CA GLU A 295 -29.38 -1.41 19.53
C GLU A 295 -28.88 -2.87 19.56
N ILE A 296 -28.63 -3.49 18.38
CA ILE A 296 -28.29 -4.91 18.31
C ILE A 296 -26.78 -5.09 18.22
N ASP A 297 -26.26 -5.87 19.16
CA ASP A 297 -24.84 -6.30 19.12
C ASP A 297 -24.63 -7.36 18.03
N PRO A 298 -23.55 -7.25 17.22
CA PRO A 298 -23.23 -8.23 16.17
C PRO A 298 -23.13 -9.68 16.66
N ALA A 299 -22.68 -9.91 17.90
CA ALA A 299 -22.58 -11.26 18.46
C ALA A 299 -23.98 -11.84 18.78
N ALA A 300 -24.90 -11.02 19.26
CA ALA A 300 -26.29 -11.41 19.49
C ALA A 300 -26.98 -11.77 18.17
N ALA A 301 -26.86 -10.91 17.15
CA ALA A 301 -27.39 -11.16 15.81
C ALA A 301 -26.79 -12.43 15.17
N GLN A 302 -25.53 -12.72 15.41
CA GLN A 302 -24.88 -13.96 14.95
C GLN A 302 -25.52 -15.19 15.62
N GLY A 303 -25.77 -15.12 16.94
CA GLY A 303 -26.44 -16.19 17.68
C GLY A 303 -27.86 -16.46 17.15
N SER A 304 -28.66 -15.41 16.92
CA SER A 304 -29.99 -15.49 16.34
C SER A 304 -29.99 -16.16 14.97
N LEU A 305 -29.11 -15.70 14.06
CA LEU A 305 -28.97 -16.28 12.72
C LEU A 305 -28.48 -17.74 12.78
N GLN A 306 -27.57 -18.07 13.69
CA GLN A 306 -27.12 -19.45 13.87
C GLN A 306 -28.24 -20.37 14.32
N ALA A 307 -29.13 -19.93 15.23
CA ALA A 307 -30.28 -20.69 15.64
C ALA A 307 -31.25 -20.94 14.46
N ILE A 308 -31.49 -19.92 13.63
CA ILE A 308 -32.30 -20.06 12.41
C ILE A 308 -31.65 -21.05 11.43
N ALA A 309 -30.34 -20.92 11.19
CA ALA A 309 -29.60 -21.82 10.29
C ALA A 309 -29.63 -23.29 10.79
N SER A 310 -29.50 -23.50 12.09
CA SER A 310 -29.58 -24.83 12.70
C SER A 310 -30.98 -25.45 12.54
N ARG A 311 -32.06 -24.65 12.67
CA ARG A 311 -33.44 -25.10 12.41
C ARG A 311 -33.64 -25.50 10.95
N ILE A 312 -33.16 -24.68 10.00
CA ILE A 312 -33.22 -24.97 8.57
C ILE A 312 -32.45 -26.27 8.25
N ALA A 313 -31.27 -26.45 8.85
CA ALA A 313 -30.47 -27.66 8.67
C ALA A 313 -31.19 -28.92 9.18
N ALA A 314 -31.93 -28.84 10.27
CA ALA A 314 -32.77 -29.95 10.79
C ALA A 314 -33.97 -30.27 9.89
N GLU A 315 -34.56 -29.22 9.28
CA GLU A 315 -35.71 -29.37 8.36
C GLU A 315 -35.29 -29.92 6.98
N TYR A 316 -34.07 -29.58 6.54
CA TYR A 316 -33.53 -29.98 5.22
C TYR A 316 -32.15 -30.67 5.36
N PRO A 317 -32.13 -31.93 5.86
CA PRO A 317 -30.86 -32.60 6.21
C PRO A 317 -30.00 -32.98 5.01
N ASP A 318 -30.57 -33.07 3.82
CA ASP A 318 -29.87 -33.50 2.58
C ASP A 318 -28.79 -32.52 2.08
N GLY A 319 -28.47 -31.53 2.85
CA GLY A 319 -27.52 -30.54 2.35
C GLY A 319 -26.54 -29.91 3.31
N ARG A 320 -26.78 -29.83 4.67
CA ARG A 320 -25.99 -28.83 5.40
C ARG A 320 -26.08 -28.82 6.92
N THR A 321 -25.87 -29.92 7.55
CA THR A 321 -25.90 -30.00 9.01
C THR A 321 -24.80 -29.22 9.74
N ASP A 322 -23.70 -28.82 9.04
CA ASP A 322 -22.47 -28.43 9.72
C ASP A 322 -21.96 -27.00 9.39
N HIS A 323 -22.81 -26.13 8.83
CA HIS A 323 -22.38 -24.76 8.49
C HIS A 323 -22.61 -23.81 9.67
N THR A 324 -21.55 -23.06 10.00
CA THR A 324 -21.59 -22.00 11.00
C THR A 324 -21.85 -20.66 10.32
N ILE A 325 -22.78 -19.87 10.85
CA ILE A 325 -22.96 -18.50 10.41
C ILE A 325 -21.91 -17.62 11.08
N ARG A 326 -21.22 -16.82 10.28
CA ARG A 326 -20.27 -15.83 10.76
C ARG A 326 -20.68 -14.45 10.30
N LEU A 327 -20.85 -13.54 11.26
CA LEU A 327 -21.01 -12.14 10.99
C LEU A 327 -19.64 -11.46 11.07
N THR A 328 -19.32 -10.70 10.05
CA THR A 328 -18.08 -9.89 9.99
C THR A 328 -18.49 -8.49 9.62
N THR A 329 -18.03 -7.46 10.37
CA THR A 329 -18.30 -6.08 9.96
C THR A 329 -17.82 -5.86 8.53
N LEU A 330 -18.57 -5.13 7.73
CA LEU A 330 -18.26 -4.89 6.33
C LEU A 330 -16.87 -4.25 6.18
N ALA A 331 -16.50 -3.37 7.11
CA ALA A 331 -15.18 -2.79 7.21
C ALA A 331 -14.06 -3.83 7.42
N SER A 332 -14.31 -4.85 8.26
CA SER A 332 -13.36 -5.95 8.51
C SER A 332 -13.29 -6.95 7.35
N TYR A 333 -14.42 -7.17 6.66
CA TYR A 333 -14.45 -8.02 5.47
C TYR A 333 -13.63 -7.46 4.32
N PHE A 334 -13.74 -6.15 4.08
CA PHE A 334 -12.92 -5.43 3.10
C PHE A 334 -11.57 -4.98 3.64
N ALA A 335 -11.29 -5.24 4.91
CA ALA A 335 -9.96 -5.00 5.42
C ALA A 335 -8.99 -5.95 4.71
N PRO A 336 -7.97 -5.40 4.06
CA PRO A 336 -7.20 -6.13 3.07
C PRO A 336 -6.56 -7.38 3.66
N PHE A 337 -6.52 -8.44 2.87
CA PHE A 337 -5.60 -9.56 3.07
C PHE A 337 -4.16 -9.06 3.34
N ASN A 338 -3.89 -7.81 3.00
CA ASN A 338 -2.60 -7.12 3.05
C ASN A 338 -2.42 -6.17 4.25
N LYS A 339 -3.16 -6.32 5.37
CA LYS A 339 -2.89 -5.51 6.58
C LYS A 339 -1.44 -5.60 7.04
N ARG A 340 -0.88 -6.81 7.03
CA ARG A 340 0.49 -7.06 7.50
C ARG A 340 1.56 -6.33 6.69
N PRO A 341 1.56 -6.36 5.33
CA PRO A 341 2.46 -5.53 4.53
C PRO A 341 2.34 -4.04 4.79
N LEU A 342 1.11 -3.52 4.97
CA LEU A 342 0.91 -2.10 5.23
C LEU A 342 1.54 -1.65 6.56
N TYR A 343 1.36 -2.43 7.63
CA TYR A 343 2.04 -2.15 8.91
C TYR A 343 3.57 -2.24 8.80
N PHE A 344 4.08 -3.18 8.00
CA PHE A 344 5.50 -3.28 7.72
C PHE A 344 6.02 -2.02 7.01
N PHE A 345 5.33 -1.54 5.96
CA PHE A 345 5.71 -0.33 5.25
C PHE A 345 5.57 0.93 6.11
N LEU A 346 4.57 1.00 6.99
CA LEU A 346 4.47 2.06 7.99
C LEU A 346 5.69 2.08 8.92
N GLY A 347 6.08 0.92 9.44
CA GLY A 347 7.30 0.78 10.25
C GLY A 347 8.56 1.19 9.49
N ALA A 348 8.72 0.73 8.25
CA ALA A 348 9.85 1.09 7.39
C ALA A 348 9.89 2.60 7.10
N SER A 349 8.75 3.23 6.82
CA SER A 349 8.67 4.67 6.61
C SER A 349 8.98 5.48 7.87
N ALA A 350 8.57 4.98 9.05
CA ALA A 350 8.96 5.57 10.33
C ALA A 350 10.48 5.53 10.56
N VAL A 351 11.14 4.44 10.16
CA VAL A 351 12.61 4.36 10.20
C VAL A 351 13.25 5.39 9.29
N VAL A 352 12.72 5.61 8.06
CA VAL A 352 13.20 6.66 7.15
C VAL A 352 13.01 8.05 7.77
N LEU A 353 11.90 8.30 8.45
CA LEU A 353 11.68 9.55 9.17
C LEU A 353 12.68 9.74 10.31
N LEU A 354 12.94 8.71 11.11
CA LEU A 354 13.94 8.74 12.18
C LEU A 354 15.35 9.00 11.64
N LEU A 355 15.69 8.43 10.47
CA LEU A 355 16.94 8.73 9.75
C LEU A 355 17.02 10.21 9.37
N SER A 356 15.93 10.77 8.83
CA SER A 356 15.85 12.21 8.51
C SER A 356 16.05 13.05 9.76
N CYS A 357 15.41 12.64 10.86
CA CYS A 357 15.55 13.26 12.17
C CYS A 357 17.01 13.24 12.66
N ALA A 358 17.65 12.09 12.63
CA ALA A 358 19.03 11.93 13.07
C ALA A 358 20.01 12.79 12.23
N ASN A 359 19.79 12.87 10.93
CA ASN A 359 20.59 13.73 10.02
C ASN A 359 20.47 15.21 10.36
N VAL A 360 19.24 15.71 10.45
CA VAL A 360 19.01 17.13 10.75
C VAL A 360 19.47 17.47 12.16
N ALA A 361 19.25 16.58 13.14
CA ALA A 361 19.78 16.74 14.50
C ALA A 361 21.32 16.85 14.51
N ASN A 362 22.01 15.99 13.77
CA ASN A 362 23.48 16.03 13.64
C ASN A 362 23.97 17.34 12.98
N LEU A 363 23.24 17.81 11.94
CA LEU A 363 23.55 19.08 11.28
C LEU A 363 23.31 20.28 12.20
N LEU A 364 22.21 20.33 12.95
CA LEU A 364 21.91 21.41 13.90
C LEU A 364 22.84 21.40 15.10
N LEU A 365 23.18 20.23 15.64
CA LEU A 365 24.18 20.09 16.70
C LEU A 365 25.53 20.67 16.26
N THR A 366 25.93 20.37 15.04
CA THR A 366 27.13 20.90 14.42
C THR A 366 27.16 22.42 14.37
N ARG A 367 26.04 23.04 13.96
CA ARG A 367 25.88 24.50 13.88
C ARG A 367 25.84 25.16 15.27
N ALA A 368 25.15 24.54 16.23
CA ALA A 368 25.09 25.04 17.61
C ALA A 368 26.48 25.09 18.28
N LEU A 369 27.35 24.15 17.96
CA LEU A 369 28.75 24.13 18.46
C LEU A 369 29.57 25.29 17.93
N GLY A 370 29.36 25.72 16.69
CA GLY A 370 30.02 26.92 16.12
C GLY A 370 29.60 28.24 16.79
N ARG A 371 28.42 28.23 17.44
CA ARG A 371 27.81 29.42 18.07
C ARG A 371 27.90 29.44 19.62
N ARG A 372 28.75 28.60 20.21
CA ARG A 372 28.90 28.48 21.66
C ARG A 372 29.23 29.81 22.34
N ARG A 373 30.16 30.61 21.79
CA ARG A 373 30.55 31.90 22.31
C ARG A 373 29.37 32.89 22.32
N GLU A 374 28.55 32.86 21.27
CA GLU A 374 27.31 33.67 21.18
C GLU A 374 26.32 33.28 22.29
N PHE A 375 26.10 31.97 22.51
CA PHE A 375 25.21 31.49 23.57
C PHE A 375 25.73 31.80 24.98
N ALA A 376 27.06 31.70 25.19
CA ALA A 376 27.67 32.04 26.46
C ALA A 376 27.55 33.54 26.78
N ILE A 377 27.76 34.43 25.80
CA ILE A 377 27.60 35.90 25.96
C ILE A 377 26.14 36.25 26.27
N ARG A 378 25.19 35.68 25.56
CA ARG A 378 23.75 35.88 25.78
C ARG A 378 23.31 35.38 27.16
N GLY A 379 23.83 34.24 27.62
CA GLY A 379 23.58 33.71 28.96
C GLY A 379 24.16 34.62 30.05
N ALA A 380 25.35 35.19 29.86
CA ALA A 380 25.99 36.11 30.75
C ALA A 380 25.25 37.48 30.85
N LEU A 381 24.60 37.90 29.76
CA LEU A 381 23.77 39.12 29.69
C LEU A 381 22.34 38.93 30.22
N GLY A 382 22.03 37.81 30.90
CA GLY A 382 20.72 37.54 31.51
C GLY A 382 19.67 36.91 30.56
N GLY A 383 20.04 36.46 29.36
CA GLY A 383 19.13 35.72 28.46
C GLY A 383 18.74 34.37 29.08
N GLY A 384 17.50 34.26 29.61
CA GLY A 384 17.01 33.04 30.24
C GLY A 384 17.04 31.84 29.30
N MET A 385 17.22 30.62 29.85
CA MET A 385 17.21 29.34 29.10
C MET A 385 15.97 29.18 28.22
N ALA A 386 14.80 29.68 28.68
CA ALA A 386 13.55 29.65 27.91
C ALA A 386 13.64 30.38 26.56
N ALA A 387 14.37 31.53 26.51
CA ALA A 387 14.58 32.26 25.27
C ALA A 387 15.47 31.51 24.27
N LEU A 388 16.50 30.85 24.77
CA LEU A 388 17.37 30.00 23.92
C LEU A 388 16.62 28.78 23.35
N VAL A 389 15.81 28.12 24.19
CA VAL A 389 14.95 27.00 23.77
C VAL A 389 13.97 27.46 22.68
N ARG A 390 13.26 28.56 22.91
CA ARG A 390 12.31 29.12 21.95
C ARG A 390 13.00 29.48 20.64
N GLN A 391 14.16 30.10 20.65
CA GLN A 391 14.93 30.45 19.47
C GLN A 391 15.29 29.19 18.65
N LEU A 392 15.78 28.11 19.30
CA LEU A 392 16.14 26.87 18.63
C LEU A 392 14.92 26.16 18.02
N ILE A 393 13.77 26.17 18.72
CA ILE A 393 12.52 25.65 18.17
C ILE A 393 12.07 26.45 16.95
N VAL A 394 12.16 27.79 16.99
CA VAL A 394 11.80 28.63 15.85
C VAL A 394 12.76 28.42 14.67
N GLU A 395 14.07 28.32 14.91
CA GLU A 395 15.03 27.97 13.86
C GLU A 395 14.71 26.60 13.23
N GLY A 396 14.33 25.60 14.03
CA GLY A 396 13.83 24.30 13.57
C GLY A 396 12.55 24.42 12.75
N ALA A 397 11.59 25.23 13.19
CA ALA A 397 10.33 25.44 12.48
C ALA A 397 10.53 26.15 11.12
N VAL A 398 11.47 27.08 11.03
CA VAL A 398 11.82 27.79 9.77
C VAL A 398 12.41 26.82 8.72
N LEU A 399 13.07 25.74 9.14
CA LEU A 399 13.50 24.66 8.27
C LEU A 399 12.36 23.68 7.95
N ALA A 400 11.52 23.39 8.95
CA ALA A 400 10.49 22.36 8.86
C ALA A 400 9.32 22.76 7.94
N VAL A 401 8.93 24.07 7.93
CA VAL A 401 7.82 24.53 7.09
C VAL A 401 8.08 24.33 5.59
N PRO A 402 9.19 24.81 4.99
CA PRO A 402 9.47 24.55 3.59
C PRO A 402 9.68 23.06 3.30
N ALA A 403 10.22 22.29 4.26
CA ALA A 403 10.34 20.85 4.14
C ALA A 403 8.98 20.14 4.12
N CYS A 404 8.01 20.59 4.91
CA CYS A 404 6.64 20.10 4.89
C CYS A 404 5.98 20.34 3.53
N VAL A 405 6.06 21.58 3.03
CA VAL A 405 5.50 21.94 1.71
C VAL A 405 6.13 21.08 0.61
N ALA A 406 7.46 20.97 0.56
CA ALA A 406 8.15 20.13 -0.40
C ALA A 406 7.81 18.64 -0.21
N GLY A 407 7.68 18.18 1.04
CA GLY A 407 7.26 16.82 1.39
C GLY A 407 5.86 16.50 0.89
N VAL A 408 4.89 17.38 1.07
CA VAL A 408 3.51 17.21 0.56
C VAL A 408 3.49 17.23 -0.97
N LEU A 409 4.26 18.09 -1.63
CA LEU A 409 4.39 18.11 -3.09
C LEU A 409 5.02 16.81 -3.61
N LEU A 410 6.05 16.31 -2.97
CA LEU A 410 6.66 15.00 -3.30
C LEU A 410 5.66 13.86 -3.04
N THR A 411 4.85 13.92 -1.98
CA THR A 411 3.78 12.95 -1.72
C THR A 411 2.76 12.94 -2.86
N SER A 412 2.30 14.12 -3.33
CA SER A 412 1.34 14.20 -4.43
C SER A 412 1.90 13.58 -5.72
N TRP A 413 3.17 13.84 -6.03
CA TRP A 413 3.86 13.24 -7.16
C TRP A 413 4.05 11.72 -6.99
N ALA A 414 4.46 11.26 -5.81
CA ALA A 414 4.61 9.85 -5.50
C ALA A 414 3.29 9.09 -5.62
N LEU A 415 2.18 9.64 -5.10
CA LEU A 415 0.85 9.05 -5.25
C LEU A 415 0.37 9.02 -6.70
N ALA A 416 0.66 10.05 -7.49
CA ALA A 416 0.36 10.07 -8.92
C ALA A 416 1.14 8.96 -9.66
N LEU A 417 2.44 8.78 -9.36
CA LEU A 417 3.26 7.70 -9.91
C LEU A 417 2.76 6.32 -9.45
N LEU A 418 2.38 6.19 -8.19
CA LEU A 418 1.82 4.96 -7.65
C LEU A 418 0.52 4.58 -8.37
N ARG A 419 -0.40 5.51 -8.64
CA ARG A 419 -1.65 5.24 -9.38
C ARG A 419 -1.42 4.61 -10.75
N THR A 420 -0.36 4.99 -11.46
CA THR A 420 -0.02 4.43 -12.77
C THR A 420 0.64 3.04 -12.70
N ARG A 421 1.21 2.69 -11.56
CA ARG A 421 1.99 1.45 -11.37
C ARG A 421 1.32 0.47 -10.40
N PHE A 422 0.29 0.91 -9.64
CA PHE A 422 -0.42 0.08 -8.68
C PHE A 422 -1.22 -1.00 -9.39
N PRO A 423 -1.08 -2.26 -8.99
CA PRO A 423 -2.04 -3.28 -9.35
C PRO A 423 -3.39 -2.94 -8.69
N THR A 424 -4.44 -2.81 -9.48
CA THR A 424 -5.80 -2.50 -8.99
C THR A 424 -6.31 -3.55 -7.99
N ASP A 425 -5.73 -4.75 -8.02
CA ASP A 425 -6.06 -5.86 -7.12
C ASP A 425 -5.50 -5.70 -5.69
N TYR A 426 -4.55 -4.79 -5.49
CA TYR A 426 -3.90 -4.54 -4.18
C TYR A 426 -4.61 -3.47 -3.34
N VAL A 427 -5.33 -2.56 -3.98
CA VAL A 427 -6.07 -1.47 -3.33
C VAL A 427 -7.55 -1.77 -3.47
N GLN A 428 -8.13 -2.43 -2.49
CA GLN A 428 -9.53 -2.86 -2.52
C GLN A 428 -10.51 -1.71 -2.31
N ARG A 429 -10.06 -0.59 -1.70
CA ARG A 429 -10.91 0.54 -1.32
C ARG A 429 -10.80 1.78 -2.20
N GLY A 430 -10.06 1.74 -3.29
CA GLY A 430 -10.11 2.84 -4.21
C GLY A 430 -8.88 3.10 -5.07
N THR A 431 -9.16 3.34 -6.33
CA THR A 431 -8.21 3.89 -7.30
C THR A 431 -7.84 5.35 -6.97
N GLN A 432 -8.53 5.99 -6.03
CA GLN A 432 -8.28 7.36 -5.59
C GLN A 432 -7.83 7.37 -4.13
N ILE A 433 -6.52 7.43 -3.90
CA ILE A 433 -5.94 7.74 -2.59
C ILE A 433 -5.89 9.27 -2.49
N PRO A 434 -6.84 9.93 -1.80
CA PRO A 434 -6.90 11.39 -1.77
C PRO A 434 -5.87 11.95 -0.79
N LEU A 435 -5.30 13.10 -1.14
CA LEU A 435 -4.64 13.99 -0.19
C LEU A 435 -5.74 14.83 0.49
N ASP A 436 -6.36 14.27 1.51
CA ASP A 436 -7.43 14.93 2.26
C ASP A 436 -6.89 15.66 3.51
N GLY A 437 -7.81 16.30 4.27
CA GLY A 437 -7.46 17.04 5.48
C GLY A 437 -6.78 16.18 6.56
N ARG A 438 -7.07 14.86 6.62
CA ARG A 438 -6.43 13.94 7.59
C ARG A 438 -4.97 13.70 7.24
N VAL A 439 -4.67 13.50 5.97
CA VAL A 439 -3.30 13.32 5.46
C VAL A 439 -2.50 14.62 5.62
N ALA A 440 -3.11 15.78 5.33
CA ALA A 440 -2.48 17.07 5.54
C ALA A 440 -2.18 17.32 7.03
N LEU A 441 -3.13 17.03 7.92
CA LEU A 441 -2.94 17.13 9.37
C LEU A 441 -1.83 16.21 9.86
N PHE A 442 -1.77 14.97 9.35
CA PHE A 442 -0.70 14.04 9.68
C PHE A 442 0.68 14.59 9.25
N ALA A 443 0.80 15.10 8.02
CA ALA A 443 2.05 15.71 7.54
C ALA A 443 2.49 16.89 8.40
N ILE A 444 1.56 17.76 8.80
CA ILE A 444 1.82 18.88 9.71
C ILE A 444 2.23 18.36 11.09
N ALA A 445 1.52 17.39 11.65
CA ALA A 445 1.81 16.83 12.97
C ALA A 445 3.19 16.18 13.02
N VAL A 446 3.54 15.36 12.01
CA VAL A 446 4.86 14.74 11.88
C VAL A 446 5.95 15.81 11.74
N THR A 447 5.72 16.84 10.93
CA THR A 447 6.66 17.94 10.75
C THR A 447 6.86 18.74 12.03
N ALA A 448 5.78 19.03 12.76
CA ALA A 448 5.84 19.72 14.04
C ALA A 448 6.60 18.89 15.11
N ALA A 449 6.29 17.59 15.20
CA ALA A 449 6.99 16.67 16.10
C ALA A 449 8.49 16.63 15.80
N THR A 450 8.87 16.53 14.52
CA THR A 450 10.28 16.54 14.12
C THR A 450 10.97 17.87 14.45
N ALA A 451 10.31 19.02 14.22
CA ALA A 451 10.84 20.33 14.57
C ALA A 451 11.08 20.48 16.08
N ILE A 452 10.18 19.95 16.92
CA ILE A 452 10.33 19.93 18.38
C ILE A 452 11.52 19.06 18.80
N VAL A 453 11.61 17.84 18.25
CA VAL A 453 12.73 16.92 18.53
C VAL A 453 14.07 17.58 18.19
N PHE A 454 14.17 18.24 17.04
CA PHE A 454 15.41 18.92 16.62
C PHE A 454 15.73 20.13 17.48
N GLY A 455 14.73 20.89 17.90
CA GLY A 455 14.91 22.05 18.78
C GLY A 455 15.39 21.65 20.18
N LEU A 456 14.93 20.48 20.67
CA LEU A 456 15.26 20.00 22.02
C LEU A 456 16.67 19.40 22.12
N VAL A 457 17.18 18.75 21.06
CA VAL A 457 18.51 18.11 21.08
C VAL A 457 19.62 19.11 21.45
N PRO A 458 19.78 20.28 20.81
CA PRO A 458 20.81 21.25 21.21
C PRO A 458 20.62 21.79 22.62
N VAL A 459 19.37 21.92 23.10
CA VAL A 459 19.04 22.42 24.45
C VAL A 459 19.54 21.49 25.55
N LEU A 460 19.35 20.17 25.37
CA LEU A 460 19.85 19.18 26.35
C LEU A 460 21.37 19.29 26.52
N PHE A 461 22.08 19.79 25.51
CA PHE A 461 23.52 20.00 25.55
C PHE A 461 23.90 21.38 26.08
N ALA A 462 23.13 22.43 25.80
CA ALA A 462 23.38 23.77 26.33
C ALA A 462 23.29 23.80 27.86
N ARG A 463 22.41 22.97 28.47
CA ARG A 463 22.31 22.83 29.94
C ARG A 463 23.54 22.30 30.65
N ARG A 464 24.43 21.61 29.95
CA ARG A 464 25.65 20.99 30.48
C ARG A 464 26.92 21.79 30.20
N VAL A 465 26.81 23.01 29.64
CA VAL A 465 27.94 23.89 29.39
C VAL A 465 28.22 24.71 30.64
N ASP A 466 29.36 24.43 31.31
CA ASP A 466 29.85 25.22 32.44
C ASP A 466 30.36 26.56 31.91
N LEU A 467 29.66 27.66 32.26
CA LEU A 467 29.94 29.03 31.83
C LEU A 467 31.35 29.51 32.25
N ASN A 468 31.83 29.03 33.41
CA ASN A 468 33.14 29.40 33.96
C ASN A 468 34.31 28.87 33.12
N VAL A 469 34.16 27.65 32.60
CA VAL A 469 35.20 27.02 31.74
C VAL A 469 35.25 27.65 30.33
N THR A 470 34.11 28.16 29.83
CA THR A 470 34.05 28.71 28.46
C THR A 470 34.56 30.18 28.39
N LEU A 471 34.52 30.90 29.51
CA LEU A 471 34.95 32.32 29.58
C LEU A 471 36.41 32.48 30.13
N GLY A 472 36.91 31.47 30.88
CA GLY A 472 38.19 31.53 31.58
C GLY A 472 39.41 31.06 30.80
N ASP A 473 39.24 30.14 29.84
CA ASP A 473 40.37 29.62 29.03
C ASP A 473 40.48 30.36 27.70
N GLY A 474 41.50 31.19 27.63
CA GLY A 474 41.95 31.79 26.38
C GLY A 474 42.31 30.73 25.35
N GLY A 475 41.34 30.26 24.62
CA GLY A 475 41.44 29.68 23.26
C GLY A 475 42.36 28.47 23.00
N ARG A 476 43.08 27.88 23.96
CA ARG A 476 44.13 26.94 23.66
C ARG A 476 43.91 25.47 23.97
N THR A 477 42.92 25.13 24.82
CA THR A 477 42.71 23.72 25.27
C THR A 477 41.25 23.29 25.37
N ALA A 478 40.30 23.97 24.73
CA ALA A 478 38.89 23.58 24.72
C ALA A 478 38.67 22.27 23.92
N GLY A 479 39.20 21.17 24.42
CA GLY A 479 38.86 19.82 23.98
C GLY A 479 37.35 19.60 24.12
N HIS A 480 36.73 19.00 23.12
CA HIS A 480 35.28 18.69 23.13
C HIS A 480 34.93 17.94 24.42
N ALA A 481 33.88 18.39 25.12
CA ALA A 481 33.34 17.63 26.25
C ALA A 481 33.05 16.19 25.79
N PRO A 482 33.59 15.17 26.47
CA PRO A 482 33.55 13.76 26.01
C PRO A 482 32.14 13.24 25.72
N GLY A 483 31.11 13.80 26.35
CA GLY A 483 29.72 13.46 26.13
C GLY A 483 29.18 13.83 24.74
N GLN A 484 29.68 14.90 24.12
CA GLN A 484 29.21 15.38 22.82
C GLN A 484 29.74 14.51 21.65
N LYS A 485 30.99 14.10 21.76
CA LYS A 485 31.60 13.17 20.80
C LYS A 485 30.85 11.82 20.83
N ARG A 486 30.55 11.31 22.03
CA ARG A 486 29.81 10.05 22.21
C ARG A 486 28.41 10.11 21.59
N LEU A 487 27.66 11.22 21.78
CA LEU A 487 26.32 11.33 21.19
C LEU A 487 26.37 11.35 19.67
N ARG A 488 27.28 12.13 19.09
CA ARG A 488 27.45 12.20 17.64
C ARG A 488 27.80 10.83 17.05
N GLU A 489 28.72 10.11 17.70
CA GLU A 489 29.08 8.74 17.32
C GLU A 489 27.85 7.81 17.47
N ALA A 490 27.06 7.95 18.53
CA ALA A 490 25.83 7.17 18.74
C ALA A 490 24.75 7.46 17.66
N LEU A 491 24.53 8.74 17.31
CA LEU A 491 23.60 9.11 16.25
C LEU A 491 24.01 8.53 14.89
N LEU A 492 25.31 8.62 14.55
CA LEU A 492 25.82 8.03 13.32
C LEU A 492 25.72 6.51 13.30
N THR A 493 26.06 5.86 14.43
CA THR A 493 25.92 4.40 14.58
C THR A 493 24.46 3.97 14.44
N ALA A 494 23.52 4.67 15.08
CA ALA A 494 22.09 4.41 14.95
C ALA A 494 21.60 4.60 13.50
N GLN A 495 22.08 5.66 12.83
CA GLN A 495 21.74 5.93 11.44
C GLN A 495 22.24 4.82 10.51
N VAL A 496 23.50 4.38 10.66
CA VAL A 496 24.06 3.26 9.89
C VAL A 496 23.29 1.97 10.18
N ALA A 497 22.92 1.72 11.44
CA ALA A 497 22.14 0.55 11.84
C ALA A 497 20.74 0.55 11.19
N MET A 498 20.01 1.67 11.26
CA MET A 498 18.70 1.80 10.64
C MET A 498 18.77 1.65 9.11
N THR A 499 19.83 2.20 8.48
CA THR A 499 20.05 2.04 7.04
C THR A 499 20.31 0.57 6.68
N LEU A 500 21.08 -0.17 7.49
CA LEU A 500 21.29 -1.59 7.27
C LEU A 500 19.99 -2.40 7.37
N ILE A 501 19.12 -2.08 8.32
CA ILE A 501 17.82 -2.75 8.47
C ILE A 501 16.98 -2.59 7.20
N LEU A 502 16.91 -1.38 6.64
CA LEU A 502 16.16 -1.13 5.40
C LEU A 502 16.82 -1.77 4.17
N LEU A 503 18.13 -1.74 4.07
CA LEU A 503 18.88 -2.41 3.00
C LEU A 503 18.73 -3.94 3.07
N ALA A 504 18.80 -4.52 4.26
CA ALA A 504 18.57 -5.95 4.47
C ALA A 504 17.13 -6.33 4.07
N GLY A 505 16.14 -5.51 4.46
CA GLY A 505 14.76 -5.67 3.98
C GLY A 505 14.67 -5.66 2.46
N ALA A 506 15.27 -4.67 1.78
CA ALA A 506 15.29 -4.61 0.32
C ALA A 506 16.00 -5.82 -0.31
N GLY A 507 17.11 -6.28 0.27
CA GLY A 507 17.82 -7.48 -0.13
C GLY A 507 16.97 -8.75 -0.04
N LEU A 508 16.19 -8.89 1.06
CA LEU A 508 15.26 -10.01 1.25
C LEU A 508 14.14 -10.01 0.20
N PHE A 509 13.52 -8.84 -0.06
CA PHE A 509 12.50 -8.72 -1.12
C PHE A 509 13.05 -8.98 -2.51
N LEU A 510 14.26 -8.49 -2.80
CA LEU A 510 14.94 -8.76 -4.07
C LEU A 510 15.19 -10.26 -4.24
N ARG A 511 15.73 -10.91 -3.23
CA ARG A 511 15.99 -12.35 -3.27
C ARG A 511 14.69 -13.16 -3.40
N SER A 512 13.67 -12.81 -2.63
CA SER A 512 12.34 -13.40 -2.75
C SER A 512 11.78 -13.26 -4.17
N TYR A 513 11.89 -12.08 -4.77
CA TYR A 513 11.46 -11.84 -6.14
C TYR A 513 12.24 -12.68 -7.16
N VAL A 514 13.57 -12.76 -7.03
CA VAL A 514 14.41 -13.60 -7.90
C VAL A 514 14.05 -15.08 -7.77
N LEU A 515 13.78 -15.56 -6.55
CA LEU A 515 13.33 -16.94 -6.34
C LEU A 515 11.96 -17.19 -6.98
N LEU A 516 11.01 -16.24 -6.86
CA LEU A 516 9.70 -16.33 -7.51
C LEU A 516 9.81 -16.40 -9.03
N THR A 517 10.71 -15.63 -9.65
CA THR A 517 10.93 -15.68 -11.10
C THR A 517 11.58 -16.98 -11.58
N ARG A 518 12.14 -17.78 -10.67
CA ARG A 518 12.79 -19.06 -10.94
C ARG A 518 11.93 -20.28 -10.55
N VAL A 519 10.73 -20.05 -10.01
CA VAL A 519 9.82 -21.15 -9.66
C VAL A 519 9.49 -21.95 -10.91
N PRO A 520 9.68 -23.28 -10.88
CA PRO A 520 9.24 -24.13 -11.99
C PRO A 520 7.71 -24.06 -12.09
N LEU A 521 7.21 -23.54 -13.19
CA LEU A 521 5.77 -23.41 -13.42
C LEU A 521 5.10 -24.74 -13.74
N GLY A 522 5.88 -25.71 -14.23
CA GLY A 522 5.40 -27.02 -14.70
C GLY A 522 4.83 -27.00 -16.13
N PHE A 523 4.87 -25.85 -16.79
CA PHE A 523 4.45 -25.66 -18.19
C PHE A 523 5.35 -24.62 -18.89
N GLU A 524 5.37 -24.65 -20.21
CA GLU A 524 6.12 -23.71 -21.02
C GLU A 524 5.31 -22.43 -21.29
N THR A 525 5.92 -21.26 -21.11
CA THR A 525 5.27 -19.96 -21.30
C THR A 525 5.62 -19.28 -22.61
N GLY A 526 6.82 -19.50 -23.11
CA GLY A 526 7.35 -18.85 -24.30
C GLY A 526 6.54 -19.19 -25.56
N ARG A 527 6.39 -18.21 -26.47
CA ARG A 527 5.70 -18.38 -27.75
C ARG A 527 4.27 -18.90 -27.66
N ARG A 528 3.51 -18.51 -26.65
CA ARG A 528 2.10 -18.86 -26.50
C ARG A 528 1.23 -17.64 -26.36
N VAL A 529 0.06 -17.65 -27.04
CA VAL A 529 -0.97 -16.62 -26.94
C VAL A 529 -2.18 -17.23 -26.24
N VAL A 530 -2.68 -16.51 -25.23
CA VAL A 530 -3.90 -16.86 -24.50
C VAL A 530 -5.05 -16.04 -25.04
N VAL A 531 -6.16 -16.69 -25.38
CA VAL A 531 -7.38 -16.08 -25.86
C VAL A 531 -8.52 -16.48 -24.94
N ASN A 532 -9.04 -15.53 -24.15
CA ASN A 532 -10.19 -15.78 -23.30
C ASN A 532 -11.47 -15.47 -24.06
N LEU A 533 -12.33 -16.48 -24.18
CA LEU A 533 -13.66 -16.41 -24.79
C LEU A 533 -14.72 -16.70 -23.74
N ALA A 534 -15.93 -16.26 -23.98
CA ALA A 534 -17.10 -16.66 -23.20
C ALA A 534 -18.33 -16.62 -24.09
N VAL A 535 -19.18 -17.62 -23.95
CA VAL A 535 -20.47 -17.68 -24.61
C VAL A 535 -21.60 -17.57 -23.61
N SER A 536 -22.72 -16.99 -24.02
CA SER A 536 -23.91 -16.83 -23.21
C SER A 536 -25.15 -16.72 -24.08
N GLY A 537 -26.31 -16.83 -23.47
CA GLY A 537 -27.61 -16.74 -24.14
C GLY A 537 -28.16 -18.09 -24.65
N PRO A 538 -29.43 -18.08 -25.14
CA PRO A 538 -30.14 -19.30 -25.49
C PRO A 538 -29.46 -20.14 -26.58
N ARG A 539 -28.71 -19.49 -27.47
CA ARG A 539 -27.96 -20.18 -28.54
C ARG A 539 -26.90 -21.13 -28.01
N TYR A 540 -26.41 -20.94 -26.79
CA TYR A 540 -25.33 -21.75 -26.18
C TYR A 540 -25.82 -22.48 -24.92
N ALA A 541 -27.13 -22.75 -24.85
CA ALA A 541 -27.74 -23.50 -23.74
C ALA A 541 -27.37 -24.97 -23.72
N ALA A 542 -27.08 -25.58 -24.88
CA ALA A 542 -26.66 -26.97 -24.97
C ALA A 542 -25.12 -27.07 -25.01
N ASP A 543 -24.58 -28.08 -24.34
CA ASP A 543 -23.15 -28.39 -24.29
C ASP A 543 -22.52 -28.53 -25.67
N SER A 544 -23.22 -29.21 -26.59
CA SER A 544 -22.75 -29.39 -27.98
C SER A 544 -22.54 -28.09 -28.71
N GLN A 545 -23.35 -27.06 -28.43
CA GLN A 545 -23.20 -25.74 -29.02
C GLN A 545 -21.98 -24.98 -28.48
N VAL A 546 -21.66 -25.17 -27.18
CA VAL A 546 -20.47 -24.61 -26.53
C VAL A 546 -19.21 -25.26 -27.12
N VAL A 547 -19.22 -26.61 -27.31
CA VAL A 547 -18.10 -27.33 -27.91
C VAL A 547 -17.89 -26.90 -29.35
N ALA A 548 -18.96 -26.89 -30.17
CA ALA A 548 -18.87 -26.47 -31.56
C ALA A 548 -18.31 -25.03 -31.74
N TYR A 549 -18.72 -24.10 -30.89
CA TYR A 549 -18.15 -22.74 -30.88
C TYR A 549 -16.66 -22.74 -30.55
N ALA A 550 -16.25 -23.51 -29.53
CA ALA A 550 -14.86 -23.57 -29.12
C ALA A 550 -13.97 -24.16 -30.25
N GLU A 551 -14.46 -25.22 -30.92
CA GLU A 551 -13.78 -25.87 -32.04
C GLU A 551 -13.66 -24.96 -33.27
N ASP A 552 -14.75 -24.22 -33.64
CA ASP A 552 -14.71 -23.26 -34.75
C ASP A 552 -13.74 -22.10 -34.44
N ALA A 553 -13.78 -21.55 -33.24
CA ALA A 553 -12.81 -20.53 -32.81
C ALA A 553 -11.36 -21.05 -32.86
N ALA A 554 -11.11 -22.27 -32.39
CA ALA A 554 -9.80 -22.88 -32.43
C ALA A 554 -9.33 -23.13 -33.87
N ALA A 555 -10.21 -23.59 -34.76
CA ALA A 555 -9.90 -23.81 -36.18
C ALA A 555 -9.51 -22.52 -36.88
N ARG A 556 -10.25 -21.43 -36.63
CA ARG A 556 -9.96 -20.08 -37.19
C ARG A 556 -8.63 -19.53 -36.68
N ILE A 557 -8.33 -19.68 -35.36
CA ILE A 557 -7.05 -19.25 -34.78
C ILE A 557 -5.91 -20.07 -35.36
N ARG A 558 -6.09 -21.39 -35.56
CA ARG A 558 -5.07 -22.28 -36.15
C ARG A 558 -4.75 -21.90 -37.59
N ALA A 559 -5.70 -21.30 -38.33
CA ALA A 559 -5.49 -20.80 -39.69
C ALA A 559 -4.69 -19.48 -39.75
N VAL A 560 -4.42 -18.81 -38.64
CA VAL A 560 -3.62 -17.58 -38.62
C VAL A 560 -2.16 -17.91 -38.91
N PRO A 561 -1.53 -17.25 -39.92
CA PRO A 561 -0.11 -17.50 -40.25
C PRO A 561 0.79 -17.23 -39.02
N GLY A 562 1.65 -18.20 -38.70
CA GLY A 562 2.52 -18.14 -37.53
C GLY A 562 1.96 -18.85 -36.28
N VAL A 563 0.72 -19.33 -36.30
CA VAL A 563 0.17 -20.22 -35.28
C VAL A 563 0.48 -21.65 -35.69
N ALA A 564 1.14 -22.40 -34.80
CA ALA A 564 1.51 -23.79 -35.04
C ALA A 564 0.46 -24.77 -34.54
N ASP A 565 -0.23 -24.40 -33.45
CA ASP A 565 -1.14 -25.31 -32.73
C ASP A 565 -2.06 -24.55 -31.80
N VAL A 566 -3.25 -25.05 -31.47
CA VAL A 566 -4.23 -24.44 -30.57
C VAL A 566 -4.86 -25.52 -29.70
N ALA A 567 -4.96 -25.28 -28.41
CA ALA A 567 -5.70 -26.15 -27.48
C ALA A 567 -6.77 -25.34 -26.72
N ILE A 568 -7.86 -26.02 -26.38
CA ILE A 568 -9.01 -25.48 -25.66
C ILE A 568 -8.93 -25.93 -24.19
N ALA A 569 -9.24 -25.02 -23.26
CA ALA A 569 -9.39 -25.34 -21.86
C ALA A 569 -10.45 -24.42 -21.20
N SER A 570 -10.93 -24.80 -20.02
CA SER A 570 -11.85 -23.94 -19.24
C SER A 570 -11.16 -22.70 -18.68
N SER A 571 -9.86 -22.74 -18.44
CA SER A 571 -9.02 -21.61 -18.01
C SER A 571 -7.54 -21.86 -18.33
N ALA A 572 -6.76 -20.81 -18.48
CA ALA A 572 -5.30 -20.91 -18.60
C ALA A 572 -4.65 -21.28 -17.25
N PRO A 573 -3.41 -21.78 -17.24
CA PRO A 573 -2.59 -21.78 -16.03
C PRO A 573 -2.50 -20.38 -15.42
N LEU A 574 -2.34 -20.28 -14.10
CA LEU A 574 -2.37 -19.02 -13.32
C LEU A 574 -3.72 -18.27 -13.38
N GLU A 575 -4.76 -18.92 -13.87
CA GLU A 575 -6.14 -18.45 -13.74
C GLU A 575 -6.92 -19.41 -12.83
N SER A 576 -7.61 -18.86 -11.84
CA SER A 576 -8.40 -19.68 -10.90
C SER A 576 -9.45 -20.50 -11.63
N GLY A 577 -9.58 -21.77 -11.28
CA GLY A 577 -10.63 -22.68 -11.70
C GLY A 577 -11.68 -22.91 -10.58
N PRO A 578 -12.82 -23.56 -10.88
CA PRO A 578 -13.79 -23.96 -9.86
C PRO A 578 -13.19 -25.02 -8.92
N LEU A 579 -13.42 -24.79 -7.62
CA LEU A 579 -13.14 -25.80 -6.59
C LEU A 579 -14.28 -26.80 -6.56
N ILE A 580 -13.97 -28.07 -6.78
CA ILE A 580 -14.90 -29.18 -6.62
C ILE A 580 -14.64 -29.92 -5.30
N ARG A 581 -15.67 -30.62 -4.83
CA ARG A 581 -15.53 -31.64 -3.79
C ARG A 581 -15.62 -33.01 -4.42
N PHE A 582 -14.78 -33.91 -3.94
CA PHE A 582 -14.78 -35.30 -4.46
C PHE A 582 -14.46 -36.27 -3.33
N VAL A 583 -14.87 -37.52 -3.55
CA VAL A 583 -14.49 -38.66 -2.73
C VAL A 583 -13.84 -39.74 -3.60
N VAL A 584 -12.96 -40.53 -3.03
CA VAL A 584 -12.42 -41.72 -3.70
C VAL A 584 -13.45 -42.84 -3.53
N ALA A 585 -14.00 -43.34 -4.62
CA ALA A 585 -15.18 -44.25 -4.61
C ALA A 585 -14.96 -45.52 -3.79
N ASP A 586 -13.73 -46.02 -3.76
CA ASP A 586 -13.37 -47.30 -3.09
C ASP A 586 -12.97 -47.14 -1.63
N ARG A 587 -13.23 -45.95 -1.02
CA ARG A 587 -12.89 -45.66 0.36
C ARG A 587 -14.14 -45.32 1.19
N PRO A 588 -14.08 -45.49 2.51
CA PRO A 588 -15.15 -45.03 3.39
C PRO A 588 -15.49 -43.55 3.11
N ARG A 589 -16.76 -43.25 2.95
CA ARG A 589 -17.20 -41.88 2.74
C ARG A 589 -16.86 -41.03 3.96
N PRO A 590 -16.14 -39.87 3.80
CA PRO A 590 -15.94 -38.94 4.89
C PRO A 590 -17.26 -38.36 5.35
N GLN A 591 -17.28 -37.75 6.54
CA GLN A 591 -18.46 -37.02 7.00
C GLN A 591 -18.79 -35.88 6.02
N ALA A 592 -20.06 -35.53 5.96
CA ALA A 592 -20.53 -34.46 5.09
C ALA A 592 -19.76 -33.13 5.43
N GLY A 593 -19.11 -32.58 4.46
CA GLY A 593 -18.28 -31.37 4.64
C GLY A 593 -16.74 -31.63 4.72
N GLU A 594 -16.33 -32.86 5.00
CA GLU A 594 -14.91 -33.29 5.06
C GLU A 594 -14.41 -33.84 3.72
N GLU A 595 -15.24 -33.78 2.67
CA GLU A 595 -14.86 -34.28 1.35
C GLU A 595 -13.59 -33.53 0.85
N ALA A 596 -12.76 -34.28 0.12
CA ALA A 596 -11.58 -33.74 -0.49
C ALA A 596 -11.91 -32.60 -1.47
N ARG A 597 -11.05 -31.61 -1.54
CA ARG A 597 -11.20 -30.46 -2.45
C ARG A 597 -10.12 -30.46 -3.51
N GLY A 598 -10.48 -30.12 -4.73
CA GLY A 598 -9.56 -29.97 -5.83
C GLY A 598 -10.04 -28.94 -6.85
N LEU A 599 -9.12 -28.40 -7.62
CA LEU A 599 -9.44 -27.57 -8.77
C LEU A 599 -9.91 -28.46 -9.91
N LEU A 600 -11.02 -28.09 -10.55
CA LEU A 600 -11.47 -28.76 -11.77
C LEU A 600 -11.08 -27.93 -12.98
N ARG A 601 -10.50 -28.59 -13.98
CA ARG A 601 -10.28 -28.02 -15.31
C ARG A 601 -10.81 -28.96 -16.38
N SER A 602 -11.48 -28.39 -17.36
CA SER A 602 -11.79 -29.15 -18.59
C SER A 602 -10.84 -28.69 -19.70
N MET A 603 -10.35 -29.65 -20.49
CA MET A 603 -9.37 -29.36 -21.50
C MET A 603 -9.43 -30.37 -22.66
N GLU A 604 -8.99 -29.92 -23.83
CA GLU A 604 -8.84 -30.72 -25.02
C GLU A 604 -7.61 -31.66 -24.93
N PRO A 605 -7.54 -32.77 -25.66
CA PRO A 605 -6.40 -33.70 -25.65
C PRO A 605 -5.05 -33.01 -25.90
N ASP A 606 -5.01 -32.04 -26.79
CA ASP A 606 -3.79 -31.35 -27.19
C ASP A 606 -3.24 -30.34 -26.15
N TYR A 607 -4.00 -30.06 -25.08
CA TYR A 607 -3.62 -29.10 -24.07
C TYR A 607 -2.26 -29.33 -23.42
N PHE A 608 -1.98 -30.58 -23.05
CA PHE A 608 -0.72 -30.96 -22.43
C PHE A 608 0.46 -30.80 -23.40
N ARG A 609 0.28 -31.15 -24.66
CA ARG A 609 1.27 -31.01 -25.72
C ARG A 609 1.56 -29.55 -26.06
N VAL A 610 0.52 -28.71 -26.15
CA VAL A 610 0.67 -27.28 -26.45
C VAL A 610 1.40 -26.56 -25.34
N LEU A 611 1.19 -26.93 -24.07
CA LEU A 611 1.86 -26.34 -22.91
C LEU A 611 3.16 -27.06 -22.51
N GLY A 612 3.54 -28.18 -23.18
CA GLY A 612 4.74 -28.92 -22.83
C GLY A 612 4.65 -29.63 -21.48
N ILE A 613 3.45 -30.02 -21.04
CA ILE A 613 3.22 -30.73 -19.78
C ILE A 613 3.36 -32.25 -20.04
N PRO A 614 4.33 -32.95 -19.41
CA PRO A 614 4.49 -34.39 -19.61
C PRO A 614 3.40 -35.20 -18.88
N ILE A 615 3.02 -36.33 -19.43
CA ILE A 615 2.24 -37.36 -18.73
C ILE A 615 3.22 -38.25 -17.97
N LEU A 616 3.10 -38.26 -16.62
CA LEU A 616 4.02 -39.04 -15.76
C LEU A 616 3.64 -40.51 -15.69
N ARG A 617 2.34 -40.81 -15.65
CA ARG A 617 1.80 -42.20 -15.65
C ARG A 617 0.49 -42.23 -16.45
N GLY A 618 0.17 -43.40 -16.98
CA GLY A 618 -1.04 -43.63 -17.77
C GLY A 618 -0.99 -42.98 -19.15
N ARG A 619 -2.11 -42.35 -19.56
CA ARG A 619 -2.28 -41.76 -20.89
C ARG A 619 -2.86 -40.35 -20.84
N ALA A 620 -2.63 -39.59 -21.89
CA ALA A 620 -3.35 -38.35 -22.15
C ALA A 620 -4.80 -38.64 -22.59
N PHE A 621 -5.63 -37.59 -22.63
CA PHE A 621 -6.93 -37.65 -23.28
C PHE A 621 -6.77 -37.91 -24.79
N THR A 622 -7.78 -38.53 -25.38
CA THR A 622 -7.86 -38.82 -26.82
C THR A 622 -9.21 -38.37 -27.36
N ALA A 623 -9.38 -38.38 -28.68
CA ALA A 623 -10.65 -38.11 -29.34
C ALA A 623 -11.77 -39.11 -28.93
N ALA A 624 -11.37 -40.31 -28.48
CA ALA A 624 -12.32 -41.31 -27.97
C ALA A 624 -12.96 -40.92 -26.63
N ASP A 625 -12.37 -40.00 -25.85
CA ASP A 625 -12.92 -39.48 -24.59
C ASP A 625 -13.98 -38.40 -24.86
N ALA A 626 -14.90 -38.65 -25.81
CA ALA A 626 -15.95 -37.75 -26.27
C ALA A 626 -17.12 -37.65 -25.25
N ALA A 627 -18.11 -36.80 -25.51
CA ALA A 627 -19.24 -36.50 -24.64
C ALA A 627 -20.05 -37.74 -24.19
N GLY A 628 -20.20 -38.74 -25.03
CA GLY A 628 -20.92 -39.98 -24.71
C GLY A 628 -20.06 -41.12 -24.17
N ALA A 629 -18.74 -40.93 -24.08
CA ALA A 629 -17.83 -41.94 -23.59
C ALA A 629 -17.82 -42.07 -22.07
N PRO A 630 -17.29 -43.17 -21.49
CA PRO A 630 -17.08 -43.26 -20.04
C PRO A 630 -16.28 -42.09 -19.54
N ARG A 631 -16.71 -41.47 -18.43
CA ARG A 631 -16.08 -40.29 -17.91
C ARG A 631 -14.71 -40.56 -17.31
N VAL A 632 -13.73 -39.82 -17.75
CA VAL A 632 -12.33 -40.00 -17.37
C VAL A 632 -11.74 -38.74 -16.76
N ALA A 633 -10.70 -38.90 -15.95
CA ALA A 633 -9.96 -37.82 -15.37
C ALA A 633 -8.43 -38.06 -15.48
N ILE A 634 -7.68 -36.96 -15.58
CA ILE A 634 -6.24 -36.93 -15.33
C ILE A 634 -6.06 -36.12 -14.04
N VAL A 635 -5.22 -36.61 -13.12
CA VAL A 635 -4.97 -35.97 -11.83
C VAL A 635 -3.53 -35.48 -11.76
N ASN A 636 -3.26 -34.47 -10.92
CA ASN A 636 -1.89 -34.05 -10.70
C ASN A 636 -1.19 -34.89 -9.61
N GLU A 637 0.13 -34.79 -9.57
CA GLU A 637 0.97 -35.51 -8.63
C GLU A 637 0.62 -35.19 -7.16
N THR A 638 0.20 -33.96 -6.84
CA THR A 638 -0.25 -33.57 -5.49
C THR A 638 -1.46 -34.37 -5.07
N LEU A 639 -2.49 -34.51 -5.93
CA LEU A 639 -3.67 -35.34 -5.65
C LEU A 639 -3.27 -36.82 -5.49
N ALA A 640 -2.44 -37.31 -6.41
CA ALA A 640 -1.99 -38.69 -6.37
C ALA A 640 -1.25 -39.02 -5.06
N ARG A 641 -0.32 -38.16 -4.62
CA ARG A 641 0.41 -38.36 -3.37
C ARG A 641 -0.46 -38.25 -2.13
N THR A 642 -1.44 -37.34 -2.15
CA THR A 642 -2.30 -37.07 -0.97
C THR A 642 -3.31 -38.17 -0.77
N PHE A 643 -3.96 -38.65 -1.84
CA PHE A 643 -5.08 -39.57 -1.75
C PHE A 643 -4.71 -41.01 -2.13
N PHE A 644 -3.57 -41.28 -2.72
CA PHE A 644 -3.10 -42.61 -3.12
C PHE A 644 -1.63 -42.85 -2.70
N PRO A 645 -1.28 -42.65 -1.40
CA PRO A 645 0.08 -42.82 -0.95
C PRO A 645 0.56 -44.25 -1.10
N GLY A 646 1.56 -44.47 -1.98
CA GLY A 646 2.08 -45.81 -2.27
C GLY A 646 1.22 -46.71 -3.17
N GLU A 647 0.07 -46.20 -3.63
CA GLU A 647 -0.84 -46.92 -4.57
C GLU A 647 -0.75 -46.32 -5.98
N ASP A 648 -1.12 -47.12 -6.99
CA ASP A 648 -1.30 -46.61 -8.35
C ASP A 648 -2.70 -45.98 -8.47
N PRO A 649 -2.79 -44.68 -8.80
CA PRO A 649 -4.08 -44.02 -8.96
C PRO A 649 -4.76 -44.39 -10.30
N ILE A 650 -4.04 -44.94 -11.26
CA ILE A 650 -4.61 -45.30 -12.57
C ILE A 650 -5.70 -46.39 -12.41
N GLY A 651 -6.85 -46.18 -13.05
CA GLY A 651 -8.01 -47.06 -12.96
C GLY A 651 -8.88 -46.85 -11.72
N ARG A 652 -8.40 -46.09 -10.73
CA ARG A 652 -9.21 -45.70 -9.55
C ARG A 652 -10.28 -44.69 -9.94
N THR A 653 -11.35 -44.66 -9.16
CA THR A 653 -12.53 -43.81 -9.43
C THR A 653 -12.68 -42.70 -8.42
N LEU A 654 -12.85 -41.48 -8.92
CA LEU A 654 -13.24 -40.29 -8.13
C LEU A 654 -14.75 -40.06 -8.34
N GLU A 655 -15.49 -39.75 -7.31
CA GLU A 655 -16.89 -39.37 -7.37
C GLU A 655 -17.00 -37.88 -7.01
N ILE A 656 -17.45 -37.04 -7.97
CA ILE A 656 -17.69 -35.61 -7.71
C ILE A 656 -18.98 -35.49 -6.95
N THR A 657 -18.91 -34.83 -5.77
CA THR A 657 -20.09 -34.50 -4.98
C THR A 657 -20.63 -33.15 -5.47
N PRO A 658 -21.95 -33.08 -5.83
CA PRO A 658 -22.53 -31.83 -6.33
C PRO A 658 -22.49 -30.75 -5.26
N ARG A 659 -21.70 -29.73 -5.42
CA ARG A 659 -21.62 -28.50 -4.57
C ARG A 659 -20.58 -27.51 -5.07
N THR A 660 -20.43 -27.38 -6.39
CA THR A 660 -19.43 -26.50 -6.96
C THR A 660 -19.96 -25.07 -7.16
N ARG A 661 -19.04 -24.15 -7.26
CA ARG A 661 -19.30 -22.73 -7.55
C ARG A 661 -19.68 -22.45 -9.01
N ALA A 662 -19.59 -23.44 -9.89
CA ALA A 662 -19.88 -23.31 -11.32
C ALA A 662 -20.82 -24.44 -11.74
N ALA A 663 -21.99 -24.12 -12.24
CA ALA A 663 -23.00 -25.10 -12.64
C ALA A 663 -22.46 -26.10 -13.69
N TRP A 664 -21.61 -25.67 -14.62
CA TRP A 664 -20.99 -26.54 -15.60
C TRP A 664 -20.01 -27.56 -15.01
N ALA A 665 -19.42 -27.24 -13.86
CA ALA A 665 -18.48 -28.09 -13.13
C ALA A 665 -19.20 -29.01 -12.12
N ASP A 666 -20.47 -28.73 -11.82
CA ASP A 666 -21.27 -29.44 -10.81
C ASP A 666 -22.03 -30.63 -11.42
N ARG A 667 -21.28 -31.47 -12.10
CA ARG A 667 -21.83 -32.67 -12.73
C ARG A 667 -21.52 -33.87 -11.88
N PRO A 668 -22.53 -34.40 -11.15
CA PRO A 668 -22.32 -35.60 -10.36
C PRO A 668 -21.91 -36.76 -11.26
N GLY A 669 -21.07 -37.62 -10.76
CA GLY A 669 -20.67 -38.85 -11.48
C GLY A 669 -19.30 -39.34 -11.13
N ARG A 670 -19.05 -40.53 -11.54
CA ARG A 670 -17.78 -41.25 -11.35
C ARG A 670 -16.83 -40.93 -12.50
N LEU A 671 -15.60 -40.63 -12.15
CA LEU A 671 -14.50 -40.32 -13.07
C LEU A 671 -13.39 -41.36 -12.90
N THR A 672 -13.05 -42.11 -13.94
CA THR A 672 -11.94 -43.05 -13.89
C THR A 672 -10.63 -42.32 -14.15
N ILE A 673 -9.64 -42.44 -13.26
CA ILE A 673 -8.31 -41.82 -13.44
C ILE A 673 -7.56 -42.61 -14.55
N VAL A 674 -7.20 -41.90 -15.64
CA VAL A 674 -6.49 -42.48 -16.79
C VAL A 674 -5.05 -41.98 -16.93
N GLY A 675 -4.69 -40.89 -16.22
CA GLY A 675 -3.35 -40.31 -16.28
C GLY A 675 -2.97 -39.48 -15.05
N VAL A 676 -1.68 -39.31 -14.88
CA VAL A 676 -1.09 -38.45 -13.86
C VAL A 676 -0.13 -37.47 -14.52
N ILE A 677 -0.26 -36.18 -14.17
CA ILE A 677 0.61 -35.09 -14.62
C ILE A 677 1.41 -34.52 -13.44
N PRO A 678 2.52 -33.78 -13.67
CA PRO A 678 3.19 -33.05 -12.62
C PRO A 678 2.26 -31.95 -12.05
N SER A 679 2.52 -31.54 -10.82
CA SER A 679 1.82 -30.40 -10.28
C SER A 679 2.31 -29.13 -10.97
N ILE A 680 1.40 -28.38 -11.56
CA ILE A 680 1.68 -27.11 -12.22
C ILE A 680 1.11 -25.95 -11.40
N LYS A 681 1.63 -24.73 -11.57
CA LYS A 681 1.12 -23.54 -10.87
C LYS A 681 -0.22 -23.12 -11.48
N GLN A 682 -1.29 -23.22 -10.67
CA GLN A 682 -2.67 -23.09 -11.15
C GLN A 682 -3.30 -21.74 -10.91
N VAL A 683 -3.05 -21.12 -9.74
CA VAL A 683 -3.72 -19.88 -9.32
C VAL A 683 -2.71 -18.74 -9.22
N ASP A 684 -1.57 -19.00 -8.60
CA ASP A 684 -0.49 -18.02 -8.48
C ASP A 684 0.88 -18.73 -8.42
N VAL A 685 1.93 -18.02 -8.80
CA VAL A 685 3.31 -18.53 -8.80
C VAL A 685 3.79 -18.91 -7.39
N HIS A 686 3.35 -18.19 -6.37
CA HIS A 686 3.80 -18.35 -4.98
C HIS A 686 2.95 -19.33 -4.15
N GLU A 687 1.84 -19.81 -4.69
CA GLU A 687 0.93 -20.71 -3.96
C GLU A 687 1.43 -22.15 -3.87
N VAL A 688 0.91 -22.83 -2.84
CA VAL A 688 1.08 -24.28 -2.67
C VAL A 688 0.31 -25.01 -3.78
N ASP A 689 0.85 -26.12 -4.26
CA ASP A 689 0.21 -26.90 -5.31
C ASP A 689 -1.12 -27.49 -4.82
N PHE A 690 -2.21 -27.12 -5.49
CA PHE A 690 -3.54 -27.66 -5.23
C PHE A 690 -3.69 -29.06 -5.84
N SER A 691 -4.56 -29.88 -5.21
CA SER A 691 -5.08 -31.07 -5.88
C SER A 691 -5.86 -30.66 -7.12
N GLU A 692 -5.59 -31.24 -8.27
CA GLU A 692 -6.23 -30.93 -9.55
C GLU A 692 -6.85 -32.16 -10.17
N VAL A 693 -8.07 -31.98 -10.69
CA VAL A 693 -8.79 -32.95 -11.51
C VAL A 693 -9.02 -32.32 -12.87
N SER A 694 -8.37 -32.85 -13.88
CA SER A 694 -8.54 -32.49 -15.29
C SER A 694 -9.52 -33.45 -15.95
N VAL A 695 -10.47 -32.94 -16.74
CA VAL A 695 -11.47 -33.72 -17.47
C VAL A 695 -11.52 -33.29 -18.93
N PRO A 696 -11.98 -34.17 -19.88
CA PRO A 696 -12.13 -33.78 -21.28
C PRO A 696 -13.13 -32.66 -21.47
N PHE A 697 -12.77 -31.63 -22.26
CA PHE A 697 -13.65 -30.48 -22.55
C PHE A 697 -14.97 -30.93 -23.19
N ALA A 698 -14.95 -31.94 -24.07
CA ALA A 698 -16.14 -32.52 -24.68
C ALA A 698 -17.11 -33.12 -23.63
N GLN A 699 -16.59 -33.69 -22.52
CA GLN A 699 -17.41 -34.27 -21.45
C GLN A 699 -17.93 -33.22 -20.44
N THR A 700 -17.20 -32.11 -20.30
CA THR A 700 -17.53 -31.06 -19.32
C THR A 700 -17.17 -29.68 -19.92
N PRO A 701 -17.93 -29.22 -20.94
CA PRO A 701 -17.66 -27.94 -21.56
C PRO A 701 -17.97 -26.78 -20.62
N SER A 702 -17.12 -25.77 -20.67
CA SER A 702 -17.27 -24.54 -19.89
C SER A 702 -17.72 -23.40 -20.82
N PRO A 703 -18.76 -22.64 -20.47
CA PRO A 703 -19.18 -21.48 -21.23
C PRO A 703 -18.14 -20.34 -21.20
N SER A 704 -17.25 -20.34 -20.21
CA SER A 704 -16.07 -19.48 -20.17
C SER A 704 -14.86 -20.33 -20.47
N MET A 705 -14.18 -20.07 -21.59
CA MET A 705 -13.11 -20.91 -22.12
C MET A 705 -11.88 -20.11 -22.47
N THR A 706 -10.75 -20.78 -22.50
CA THR A 706 -9.46 -20.21 -22.90
C THR A 706 -8.86 -21.05 -24.00
N LEU A 707 -8.54 -20.41 -25.11
CA LEU A 707 -7.76 -21.05 -26.17
C LEU A 707 -6.30 -20.66 -26.02
N ILE A 708 -5.39 -21.63 -26.11
CA ILE A 708 -3.96 -21.40 -26.00
C ILE A 708 -3.34 -21.77 -27.34
N ALA A 709 -2.86 -20.75 -28.06
CA ALA A 709 -2.23 -20.90 -29.35
C ALA A 709 -0.70 -20.92 -29.18
N ARG A 710 -0.04 -21.98 -29.68
CA ARG A 710 1.41 -22.08 -29.79
C ARG A 710 1.85 -21.37 -31.07
N SER A 711 2.80 -20.45 -30.94
CA SER A 711 3.30 -19.64 -32.03
C SER A 711 4.68 -20.05 -32.47
N GLY A 712 4.94 -19.97 -33.79
CA GLY A 712 6.27 -20.09 -34.38
C GLY A 712 7.10 -18.79 -34.34
N ILE A 713 6.42 -17.65 -34.14
CA ILE A 713 6.96 -16.29 -34.12
C ILE A 713 6.69 -15.59 -32.79
N ASP A 714 7.08 -14.31 -32.65
CA ASP A 714 6.77 -13.51 -31.43
C ASP A 714 5.24 -13.44 -31.21
N PRO A 715 4.72 -13.91 -30.07
CA PRO A 715 3.30 -13.87 -29.73
C PRO A 715 2.66 -12.48 -29.83
N ARG A 716 3.41 -11.44 -29.54
CA ARG A 716 2.91 -10.04 -29.53
C ARG A 716 2.45 -9.57 -30.91
N VAL A 717 3.12 -10.06 -31.96
CA VAL A 717 2.75 -9.74 -33.35
C VAL A 717 1.40 -10.39 -33.72
N LEU A 718 1.09 -11.55 -33.12
CA LEU A 718 -0.11 -12.33 -33.43
C LEU A 718 -1.36 -11.86 -32.68
N VAL A 719 -1.24 -11.05 -31.62
CA VAL A 719 -2.36 -10.67 -30.74
C VAL A 719 -3.54 -10.12 -31.54
N SER A 720 -3.29 -9.21 -32.48
CA SER A 720 -4.36 -8.56 -33.27
C SER A 720 -5.01 -9.53 -34.28
N ALA A 721 -4.21 -10.32 -34.99
CA ALA A 721 -4.69 -11.30 -35.96
C ALA A 721 -5.51 -12.40 -35.28
N VAL A 722 -5.00 -12.94 -34.16
CA VAL A 722 -5.67 -13.95 -33.34
C VAL A 722 -7.00 -13.41 -32.78
N ARG A 723 -7.03 -12.16 -32.34
CA ARG A 723 -8.26 -11.51 -31.87
C ARG A 723 -9.32 -11.44 -32.95
N LEU A 724 -8.95 -10.97 -34.14
CA LEU A 724 -9.87 -10.87 -35.29
C LEU A 724 -10.39 -12.25 -35.73
N SER A 725 -9.51 -13.24 -35.80
CA SER A 725 -9.89 -14.61 -36.14
C SER A 725 -10.84 -15.24 -35.13
N ALA A 726 -10.57 -15.04 -33.83
CA ALA A 726 -11.45 -15.52 -32.77
C ALA A 726 -12.83 -14.84 -32.81
N ALA A 727 -12.89 -13.53 -33.06
CA ALA A 727 -14.13 -12.78 -33.21
C ALA A 727 -14.97 -13.24 -34.42
N GLY A 728 -14.34 -13.82 -35.43
CA GLY A 728 -15.02 -14.36 -36.60
C GLY A 728 -15.83 -15.63 -36.32
N ALA A 729 -15.62 -16.33 -35.19
CA ALA A 729 -16.42 -17.50 -34.84
C ALA A 729 -17.89 -17.16 -34.52
N ASP A 730 -18.12 -16.09 -33.83
CA ASP A 730 -19.43 -15.47 -33.63
C ASP A 730 -19.24 -13.98 -33.31
N PRO A 731 -19.57 -13.08 -34.26
CA PRO A 731 -19.45 -11.64 -34.08
C PRO A 731 -20.31 -11.10 -32.93
N SER A 732 -21.34 -11.83 -32.51
CA SER A 732 -22.16 -11.45 -31.35
C SER A 732 -21.49 -11.74 -30.01
N MET A 733 -20.42 -12.58 -30.00
CA MET A 733 -19.67 -12.97 -28.79
C MET A 733 -18.34 -12.21 -28.72
N PRO A 734 -18.16 -11.34 -27.73
CA PRO A 734 -16.94 -10.55 -27.65
C PRO A 734 -15.73 -11.37 -27.19
N VAL A 735 -14.58 -11.16 -27.85
CA VAL A 735 -13.30 -11.69 -27.43
C VAL A 735 -12.82 -10.91 -26.19
N ARG A 736 -12.76 -11.59 -25.04
CA ARG A 736 -12.52 -10.95 -23.75
C ARG A 736 -11.10 -10.39 -23.62
N ARG A 737 -10.11 -11.21 -23.90
CA ARG A 737 -8.70 -10.87 -23.71
C ARG A 737 -7.83 -11.73 -24.63
N VAL A 738 -6.87 -11.10 -25.27
CA VAL A 738 -5.82 -11.79 -26.03
C VAL A 738 -4.48 -11.22 -25.60
N LEU A 739 -3.59 -12.07 -25.11
CA LEU A 739 -2.27 -11.67 -24.64
C LEU A 739 -1.28 -12.83 -24.65
N PRO A 740 0.03 -12.56 -24.67
CA PRO A 740 1.06 -13.57 -24.46
C PRO A 740 0.90 -14.25 -23.08
N LEU A 741 1.17 -15.55 -23.00
CA LEU A 741 1.12 -16.30 -21.73
C LEU A 741 2.14 -15.77 -20.70
N GLU A 742 3.29 -15.26 -21.17
CA GLU A 742 4.29 -14.60 -20.34
C GLU A 742 3.73 -13.38 -19.57
N ASP A 743 2.78 -12.67 -20.16
CA ASP A 743 2.15 -11.51 -19.54
C ASP A 743 1.22 -11.94 -18.39
N LEU A 744 0.65 -13.16 -18.41
CA LEU A 744 -0.07 -13.73 -17.25
C LEU A 744 0.90 -13.99 -16.09
N VAL A 745 2.07 -14.58 -16.37
CA VAL A 745 3.11 -14.80 -15.35
C VAL A 745 3.55 -13.47 -14.75
N SER A 746 3.80 -12.47 -15.61
CA SER A 746 4.20 -11.13 -15.15
C SER A 746 3.11 -10.46 -14.31
N THR A 747 1.84 -10.74 -14.58
CA THR A 747 0.69 -10.26 -13.81
C THR A 747 0.67 -10.89 -12.41
N SER A 748 0.90 -12.20 -12.32
CA SER A 748 1.01 -12.90 -11.02
C SER A 748 2.16 -12.34 -10.15
N LEU A 749 3.28 -11.95 -10.75
CA LEU A 749 4.43 -11.36 -10.05
C LEU A 749 4.29 -9.87 -9.74
N ARG A 750 3.23 -9.22 -10.18
CA ARG A 750 3.05 -7.76 -10.09
C ARG A 750 3.10 -7.26 -8.66
N GLY A 751 2.47 -7.97 -7.74
CA GLY A 751 2.46 -7.64 -6.32
C GLY A 751 3.86 -7.74 -5.67
N ALA A 752 4.58 -8.82 -5.92
CA ALA A 752 5.93 -8.99 -5.41
C ALA A 752 6.90 -7.92 -5.97
N ARG A 753 6.79 -7.60 -7.26
CA ARG A 753 7.54 -6.50 -7.89
C ARG A 753 7.22 -5.14 -7.29
N PHE A 754 5.95 -4.89 -6.98
CA PHE A 754 5.53 -3.64 -6.34
C PHE A 754 6.13 -3.50 -4.93
N ASN A 755 6.04 -4.55 -4.09
CA ASN A 755 6.64 -4.56 -2.76
C ASN A 755 8.15 -4.34 -2.82
N LEU A 756 8.84 -4.98 -3.78
CA LEU A 756 10.27 -4.79 -4.02
C LEU A 756 10.59 -3.33 -4.39
N LEU A 757 9.84 -2.72 -5.30
CA LEU A 757 10.04 -1.31 -5.71
C LEU A 757 9.86 -0.37 -4.51
N LEU A 758 8.85 -0.60 -3.69
CA LEU A 758 8.56 0.25 -2.54
C LEU A 758 9.67 0.18 -1.50
N ILE A 759 10.06 -1.03 -1.06
CA ILE A 759 11.13 -1.17 -0.06
C ILE A 759 12.50 -0.73 -0.59
N SER A 760 12.77 -0.96 -1.89
CA SER A 760 14.02 -0.51 -2.52
C SER A 760 14.08 1.02 -2.60
N SER A 761 12.96 1.71 -2.80
CA SER A 761 12.91 3.17 -2.74
C SER A 761 13.24 3.69 -1.34
N PHE A 762 12.71 3.06 -0.28
CA PHE A 762 13.04 3.42 1.11
C PHE A 762 14.51 3.15 1.44
N ALA A 763 15.05 2.01 1.01
CA ALA A 763 16.46 1.67 1.19
C ALA A 763 17.38 2.65 0.44
N SER A 764 17.00 3.09 -0.76
CA SER A 764 17.75 4.09 -1.53
C SER A 764 17.77 5.46 -0.85
N VAL A 765 16.61 5.90 -0.34
CA VAL A 765 16.52 7.14 0.46
C VAL A 765 17.35 7.03 1.73
N ALA A 766 17.27 5.92 2.45
CA ALA A 766 18.06 5.67 3.64
C ALA A 766 19.57 5.68 3.36
N LEU A 767 19.98 5.07 2.25
CA LEU A 767 21.38 5.03 1.83
C LEU A 767 21.91 6.43 1.47
N LEU A 768 21.13 7.23 0.75
CA LEU A 768 21.46 8.64 0.47
C LEU A 768 21.58 9.44 1.76
N MET A 769 20.66 9.25 2.71
CA MET A 769 20.73 9.91 4.01
C MET A 769 21.96 9.49 4.81
N ALA A 770 22.34 8.20 4.78
CA ALA A 770 23.55 7.71 5.41
C ALA A 770 24.82 8.34 4.77
N CYS A 771 24.86 8.44 3.43
CA CYS A 771 25.95 9.13 2.73
C CYS A 771 26.11 10.58 3.19
N VAL A 772 25.00 11.33 3.24
CA VAL A 772 24.99 12.74 3.67
C VAL A 772 25.46 12.86 5.12
N GLY A 773 24.97 12.00 6.02
CA GLY A 773 25.36 11.99 7.42
C GLY A 773 26.83 11.67 7.65
N ILE A 774 27.34 10.65 6.98
CA ILE A 774 28.77 10.25 7.07
C ILE A 774 29.65 11.33 6.47
N TYR A 775 29.33 11.84 5.27
CA TYR A 775 30.06 12.91 4.62
C TYR A 775 30.12 14.18 5.49
N GLY A 776 28.97 14.64 6.00
CA GLY A 776 28.90 15.82 6.86
C GLY A 776 29.69 15.67 8.15
N SER A 777 29.61 14.49 8.78
CA SER A 777 30.39 14.18 9.99
C SER A 777 31.89 14.15 9.73
N MET A 778 32.32 13.50 8.65
CA MET A 778 33.74 13.39 8.30
C MET A 778 34.33 14.72 7.88
N SER A 779 33.63 15.48 7.03
CA SER A 779 34.07 16.80 6.58
C SER A 779 34.35 17.73 7.75
N ARG A 780 33.50 17.70 8.78
CA ARG A 780 33.70 18.50 9.98
C ARG A 780 34.87 17.99 10.84
N THR A 781 34.92 16.68 11.11
CA THR A 781 36.02 16.10 11.90
C THR A 781 37.38 16.44 11.31
N ILE A 782 37.44 16.48 9.99
CA ILE A 782 38.65 16.90 9.27
C ILE A 782 38.90 18.41 9.43
N GLY A 783 37.85 19.23 9.37
CA GLY A 783 37.98 20.69 9.59
C GLY A 783 38.51 21.00 11.00
N GLU A 784 38.03 20.30 12.02
CA GLU A 784 38.46 20.43 13.43
C GLU A 784 39.89 19.96 13.65
N ARG A 785 40.39 18.99 12.88
CA ARG A 785 41.74 18.44 12.96
C ARG A 785 42.69 19.02 11.91
N ARG A 786 42.29 20.07 11.20
CA ARG A 786 43.09 20.61 10.09
C ARG A 786 44.47 21.03 10.52
N ARG A 787 44.60 21.63 11.72
CA ARG A 787 45.91 22.04 12.30
C ARG A 787 46.75 20.81 12.70
N GLU A 788 46.14 19.78 13.28
CA GLU A 788 46.79 18.51 13.60
C GLU A 788 47.36 17.83 12.34
N PHE A 789 46.53 17.74 11.29
CA PHE A 789 46.98 17.19 10.01
C PHE A 789 48.06 18.05 9.34
N GLY A 790 47.92 19.39 9.38
CA GLY A 790 48.97 20.30 8.89
C GLY A 790 50.30 20.12 9.61
N LEU A 791 50.30 19.99 10.95
CA LEU A 791 51.47 19.70 11.74
C LEU A 791 52.07 18.32 11.41
N ARG A 792 51.28 17.29 11.24
CA ARG A 792 51.77 15.97 10.83
C ARG A 792 52.39 15.96 9.43
N ILE A 793 51.78 16.71 8.49
CA ILE A 793 52.34 16.86 7.15
C ILE A 793 53.71 17.60 7.22
N ALA A 794 53.80 18.69 8.01
CA ALA A 794 55.02 19.44 8.20
C ALA A 794 56.12 18.58 8.86
N LEU A 795 55.77 17.60 9.68
CA LEU A 795 56.67 16.61 10.30
C LEU A 795 56.95 15.39 9.41
N GLY A 796 56.56 15.41 8.13
CA GLY A 796 56.87 14.35 7.16
C GLY A 796 55.88 13.19 7.06
N ALA A 797 54.65 13.31 7.62
CA ALA A 797 53.65 12.27 7.47
C ALA A 797 53.17 12.17 6.02
N SER A 798 53.11 10.93 5.49
CA SER A 798 52.67 10.71 4.11
C SER A 798 51.13 10.94 3.98
N THR A 799 50.71 11.39 2.79
CA THR A 799 49.29 11.55 2.42
C THR A 799 48.49 10.26 2.67
N ARG A 800 49.11 9.09 2.46
CA ARG A 800 48.48 7.80 2.69
C ARG A 800 48.20 7.54 4.18
N ALA A 801 49.09 7.95 5.09
CA ALA A 801 48.90 7.80 6.52
C ALA A 801 47.75 8.65 7.06
N ILE A 802 47.55 9.86 6.53
CA ILE A 802 46.44 10.74 6.90
C ILE A 802 45.14 10.16 6.36
N LEU A 803 45.12 9.72 5.09
CA LEU A 803 43.96 9.11 4.45
C LEU A 803 43.52 7.83 5.19
N SER A 804 44.47 6.94 5.53
CA SER A 804 44.19 5.71 6.26
C SER A 804 43.62 5.97 7.68
N SER A 805 44.14 6.96 8.39
CA SER A 805 43.63 7.38 9.69
C SER A 805 42.18 7.91 9.63
N ALA A 806 41.87 8.74 8.61
CA ALA A 806 40.53 9.26 8.40
C ALA A 806 39.55 8.13 8.01
N LEU A 807 39.94 7.25 7.08
CA LEU A 807 39.10 6.12 6.66
C LEU A 807 38.90 5.09 7.78
N ALA A 808 39.90 4.82 8.62
CA ALA A 808 39.78 3.92 9.76
C ALA A 808 38.68 4.36 10.75
N GLN A 809 38.51 5.66 10.95
CA GLN A 809 37.43 6.19 11.79
C GLN A 809 36.05 5.94 11.15
N ALA A 810 35.91 6.17 9.84
CA ALA A 810 34.66 5.90 9.12
C ALA A 810 34.35 4.40 9.13
N CYS A 811 35.34 3.54 8.88
CA CYS A 811 35.17 2.09 8.96
C CYS A 811 34.73 1.63 10.34
N ARG A 812 35.32 2.17 11.41
CA ARG A 812 34.90 1.82 12.79
C ARG A 812 33.41 2.15 13.02
N THR A 813 32.96 3.34 12.64
CA THR A 813 31.56 3.74 12.77
C THR A 813 30.66 2.86 11.91
N ALA A 814 31.06 2.55 10.68
CA ALA A 814 30.30 1.67 9.79
C ALA A 814 30.17 0.24 10.36
N VAL A 815 31.26 -0.32 10.89
CA VAL A 815 31.26 -1.66 11.50
C VAL A 815 30.41 -1.70 12.77
N MET A 816 30.53 -0.71 13.66
CA MET A 816 29.68 -0.61 14.85
C MET A 816 28.20 -0.48 14.48
N GLY A 817 27.89 0.37 13.49
CA GLY A 817 26.53 0.51 12.98
C GLY A 817 26.01 -0.74 12.30
N ALA A 818 26.86 -1.43 11.54
CA ALA A 818 26.49 -2.71 10.93
C ALA A 818 26.22 -3.79 11.98
N ALA A 819 27.04 -3.89 13.03
CA ALA A 819 26.80 -4.82 14.13
C ALA A 819 25.47 -4.53 14.87
N ALA A 820 25.20 -3.26 15.18
CA ALA A 820 23.92 -2.83 15.77
C ALA A 820 22.74 -3.08 14.82
N GLY A 821 22.92 -2.85 13.53
CA GLY A 821 21.91 -3.12 12.51
C GLY A 821 21.61 -4.61 12.34
N LEU A 822 22.64 -5.48 12.36
CA LEU A 822 22.48 -6.93 12.35
C LEU A 822 21.69 -7.42 13.57
N PHE A 823 21.99 -6.88 14.74
CA PHE A 823 21.21 -7.16 15.94
C PHE A 823 19.76 -6.71 15.78
N GLY A 824 19.52 -5.52 15.17
CA GLY A 824 18.19 -5.02 14.86
C GLY A 824 17.44 -5.92 13.87
N VAL A 825 18.09 -6.39 12.80
CA VAL A 825 17.50 -7.36 11.86
C VAL A 825 17.11 -8.64 12.58
N TYR A 826 17.99 -9.17 13.45
CA TYR A 826 17.70 -10.36 14.23
C TYR A 826 16.52 -10.15 15.21
N ALA A 827 16.46 -9.02 15.89
CA ALA A 827 15.38 -8.68 16.81
C ALA A 827 14.03 -8.57 16.07
N ILE A 828 14.02 -7.89 14.91
CA ILE A 828 12.83 -7.79 14.04
C ILE A 828 12.43 -9.19 13.55
N ALA A 829 13.38 -10.02 13.16
CA ALA A 829 13.12 -11.39 12.73
C ALA A 829 12.43 -12.23 13.83
N ARG A 830 12.85 -12.07 15.06
CA ARG A 830 12.25 -12.75 16.23
C ARG A 830 10.82 -12.24 16.53
N LEU A 831 10.61 -10.92 16.44
CA LEU A 831 9.33 -10.29 16.78
C LEU A 831 8.28 -10.47 15.67
N LEU A 832 8.69 -10.36 14.42
CA LEU A 832 7.79 -10.34 13.27
C LEU A 832 7.87 -11.61 12.41
N GLY A 833 8.75 -12.55 12.71
CA GLY A 833 8.99 -13.76 11.91
C GLY A 833 7.71 -14.53 11.59
N ASN A 834 6.85 -14.76 12.58
CA ASN A 834 5.57 -15.45 12.39
C ASN A 834 4.50 -14.62 11.66
N ALA A 835 4.69 -13.31 11.56
CA ALA A 835 3.72 -12.40 10.93
C ALA A 835 4.00 -12.15 9.44
N LEU A 836 5.26 -12.26 8.99
CA LEU A 836 5.71 -11.92 7.63
C LEU A 836 5.94 -13.16 6.75
N PHE A 837 6.07 -14.36 7.34
CA PHE A 837 6.31 -15.58 6.57
C PHE A 837 5.03 -16.31 6.21
N LEU A 838 5.03 -16.91 5.03
CA LEU A 838 4.13 -17.99 4.66
C LEU A 838 4.34 -19.16 5.64
N VAL A 839 3.47 -19.26 6.63
CA VAL A 839 3.29 -20.53 7.35
C VAL A 839 2.72 -21.50 6.32
N ARG A 840 3.34 -22.69 6.17
CA ARG A 840 2.86 -23.75 5.28
C ARG A 840 1.34 -23.90 5.39
N GLY A 841 0.62 -23.57 4.31
CA GLY A 841 -0.83 -23.68 4.25
C GLY A 841 -1.66 -22.39 4.48
N GLN A 842 -1.04 -21.23 4.70
CA GLN A 842 -1.74 -19.95 4.78
C GLN A 842 -1.29 -18.99 3.66
N HIS A 843 -2.27 -18.41 2.94
CA HIS A 843 -2.08 -17.53 1.77
C HIS A 843 -1.55 -16.11 2.10
N SER A 844 -0.93 -15.87 3.26
CA SER A 844 -0.69 -14.53 3.81
C SER A 844 0.76 -14.11 4.00
N GLY A 845 1.72 -14.74 3.36
CA GLY A 845 3.14 -14.36 3.46
C GLY A 845 3.56 -13.31 2.43
N VAL A 846 4.49 -12.44 2.84
CA VAL A 846 5.03 -11.35 2.00
C VAL A 846 6.32 -11.77 1.28
N LEU A 847 7.07 -12.73 1.84
CA LEU A 847 8.34 -13.23 1.34
C LEU A 847 8.26 -14.72 0.98
N TYR A 848 8.77 -15.07 -0.18
CA TYR A 848 8.80 -16.44 -0.71
C TYR A 848 10.21 -17.04 -0.63
N GLY A 849 10.34 -18.21 -0.03
CA GLY A 849 11.57 -19.01 -0.07
C GLY A 849 12.79 -18.44 0.64
N VAL A 850 12.62 -17.37 1.44
CA VAL A 850 13.71 -16.64 2.11
C VAL A 850 13.43 -16.50 3.60
N GLY A 851 14.39 -16.87 4.45
CA GLY A 851 14.31 -16.55 5.88
C GLY A 851 14.70 -15.10 6.16
N MET A 852 14.17 -14.49 7.23
CA MET A 852 14.49 -13.09 7.60
C MET A 852 15.97 -12.84 7.89
N THR A 853 16.71 -13.87 8.26
CA THR A 853 18.15 -13.83 8.55
C THR A 853 18.98 -14.43 7.43
N ASP A 854 18.44 -14.41 6.19
CA ASP A 854 19.13 -14.94 5.02
C ASP A 854 20.53 -14.33 4.87
N PRO A 855 21.60 -15.16 4.96
CA PRO A 855 22.97 -14.63 5.06
C PRO A 855 23.41 -13.91 3.78
N LEU A 856 22.88 -14.29 2.63
CA LEU A 856 23.21 -13.66 1.35
C LEU A 856 22.59 -12.25 1.25
N ALA A 857 21.31 -12.11 1.60
CA ALA A 857 20.62 -10.83 1.57
C ALA A 857 21.22 -9.86 2.59
N VAL A 858 21.44 -10.34 3.83
CA VAL A 858 21.98 -9.50 4.91
C VAL A 858 23.46 -9.19 4.69
N GLY A 859 24.25 -10.16 4.21
CA GLY A 859 25.67 -9.97 3.92
C GLY A 859 25.92 -8.99 2.77
N THR A 860 25.14 -9.09 1.69
CA THR A 860 25.23 -8.12 0.57
C THR A 860 24.82 -6.72 0.99
N ALA A 861 23.75 -6.58 1.79
CA ALA A 861 23.33 -5.29 2.35
C ALA A 861 24.43 -4.65 3.21
N ALA A 862 25.06 -5.44 4.10
CA ALA A 862 26.19 -4.96 4.92
C ALA A 862 27.39 -4.56 4.05
N GLY A 863 27.74 -5.36 3.04
CA GLY A 863 28.82 -5.06 2.09
C GLY A 863 28.57 -3.76 1.32
N VAL A 864 27.37 -3.56 0.79
CA VAL A 864 26.97 -2.32 0.09
C VAL A 864 27.06 -1.12 1.04
N LEU A 865 26.55 -1.25 2.27
CA LEU A 865 26.60 -0.16 3.25
C LEU A 865 28.04 0.25 3.59
N VAL A 866 28.93 -0.73 3.85
CA VAL A 866 30.34 -0.46 4.16
C VAL A 866 31.04 0.19 2.95
N ALA A 867 30.81 -0.31 1.75
CA ALA A 867 31.38 0.26 0.53
C ALA A 867 30.95 1.73 0.33
N VAL A 868 29.68 2.02 0.52
CA VAL A 868 29.12 3.37 0.42
C VAL A 868 29.64 4.27 1.54
N ALA A 869 29.79 3.77 2.78
CA ALA A 869 30.37 4.53 3.89
C ALA A 869 31.82 4.92 3.61
N ILE A 870 32.61 4.00 3.06
CA ILE A 870 33.99 4.29 2.63
C ILE A 870 34.02 5.31 1.50
N ALA A 871 33.17 5.18 0.49
CA ALA A 871 33.08 6.12 -0.62
C ALA A 871 32.68 7.53 -0.16
N ALA A 872 31.66 7.64 0.74
CA ALA A 872 31.23 8.92 1.32
C ALA A 872 32.34 9.59 2.16
N ALA A 873 33.17 8.81 2.86
CA ALA A 873 34.28 9.31 3.65
C ALA A 873 35.52 9.66 2.81
N ALA A 874 35.67 9.05 1.63
CA ALA A 874 36.88 9.23 0.78
C ALA A 874 37.02 10.65 0.28
N VAL A 875 35.93 11.36 -0.05
CA VAL A 875 35.99 12.74 -0.56
C VAL A 875 36.54 13.71 0.49
N PRO A 876 36.00 13.79 1.71
CA PRO A 876 36.55 14.62 2.77
C PRO A 876 38.01 14.22 3.14
N ALA A 877 38.27 12.91 3.19
CA ALA A 877 39.59 12.40 3.55
C ALA A 877 40.67 12.83 2.52
N ARG A 878 40.35 12.83 1.23
CA ARG A 878 41.22 13.35 0.17
C ARG A 878 41.47 14.86 0.30
N GLN A 879 40.46 15.64 0.69
CA GLN A 879 40.58 17.06 0.97
C GLN A 879 41.54 17.33 2.14
N ALA A 880 41.48 16.51 3.21
CA ALA A 880 42.39 16.56 4.36
C ALA A 880 43.84 16.33 3.95
N ALA A 881 44.05 15.33 3.08
CA ALA A 881 45.38 14.94 2.63
C ALA A 881 46.06 15.95 1.67
N ARG A 882 45.31 16.96 1.17
CA ARG A 882 45.79 18.04 0.28
C ARG A 882 45.88 19.40 0.96
N VAL A 883 45.80 19.47 2.28
CA VAL A 883 45.88 20.73 3.04
C VAL A 883 47.33 21.25 2.96
N ASP A 884 47.49 22.51 2.54
CA ASP A 884 48.79 23.21 2.56
C ASP A 884 49.20 23.48 4.02
N PRO A 885 50.35 22.94 4.47
CA PRO A 885 50.80 23.10 5.85
C PRO A 885 51.04 24.59 6.23
N LEU A 886 51.42 25.45 5.30
CA LEU A 886 51.64 26.88 5.53
C LEU A 886 50.32 27.62 5.83
N ILE A 887 49.24 27.25 5.11
CA ILE A 887 47.92 27.84 5.35
C ILE A 887 47.30 27.29 6.66
N ALA A 888 47.54 26.01 6.99
CA ALA A 888 47.02 25.39 8.20
C ALA A 888 47.66 25.93 9.49
N LEU A 889 48.86 26.44 9.44
CA LEU A 889 49.59 27.06 10.55
C LEU A 889 49.32 28.57 10.71
N ARG A 890 48.86 29.24 9.65
CA ARG A 890 48.54 30.69 9.64
C ARG A 890 47.04 30.99 9.91
N ALA A 891 46.17 30.00 9.94
CA ALA A 891 44.76 30.18 10.24
C ALA A 891 44.56 30.36 11.78
N ASP A 892 44.52 31.60 12.22
CA ASP A 892 44.09 32.03 13.56
C ASP A 892 42.57 31.91 13.76
#